data_f6c81516d08ee378bb6481fa09f3a843
#
_entry.id   f6c81516d08ee378bb6481fa09f3a843
#
_cell.length_a   1.000
_cell.length_b   1.000
_cell.length_c   1.000
_cell.angle_alpha   90.00
_cell.angle_beta   90.00
_cell.angle_gamma   90.00
#
_symmetry.space_group_name_H-M   'P 1'
#
loop_
_entity.id
_entity.type
_entity.pdbx_description
1 polymer ?
#
loop_
_entity_poly.entity_id
_entity_poly.type
_entity_poly.pdbx_seq_one_letter_code
_entity_poly.pdbx_strand_id
1 'polypeptide(L)'
;MQTVCARVGAREMDLQNIQDQLNTEFSKSDTRIIFWFDDKGEYEDEVSEIQLDNAKLHILDGTNWLYSKWLLNESDTASKYLVYAPFPKPSDAENPLADMYYYSVPYYTDRVSQMSQEIGIDNRFKEHLAQYSNFWKNKDRIEKFKELGIDHFNVETIDIGLIAVLTDVKTPNFEEITRQLLLNDNEAYLKALEDNGLLEKFWELCEKYFGYPSENPNMNDLAACMLLTYASVALKDALPAVLKSYILKKKNDVVVFVRNLMDNVLYQDAYDALSEKVDKTLRVVSRIRDELKKDADKSKDQSAQLLDIANCDAFRGLDNILIDWALDQLNDEILDAQIDGMNLAQIAEKRTAKSCHFGNVYKNEYQAIKYAYQMMKAVSVLEVTSDIKTMVADYQKQTYLVDSYYRWFYSAYDCIEETERFSQVRERIENMYSFTYLQKVTPKWNQELTDNLMADTGLKRQEDFYRNYLKAYEGKNRVIVIISDAFRYECAKELMERLELDEKCTPKLDCMISSLPSVTSVGMASLLPHKELQIDEKLNVTVDGQTCGDLTSRDKILKAQNENSIALSFDDLINANQERLRELLQGRNIVYIYHNQVDARGDKPASENEVFKACEEAIEEIHRLVHRLTMYLSAPKFFITADHGFLYKRDKLQGYDKVSYDREICTCTNKRFLITTQRTKDPGMRSRVMTYLRNSYVTTPIGADIFKVSGGGQNYVHGGSSLQEMLLPVIELTTNTKFVAYSYVDVILTSANRKVTNLITYFDFIQTEKVTDTMKARSLVAYFTT
;
A
#
# COMPACT_ATOMS: atom_id res chain seq x y z
N MET A 1 74.85 26.53 3.16
CA MET A 1 74.80 26.83 1.71
C MET A 1 73.73 26.02 0.97
N GLN A 2 73.58 24.74 1.22
CA GLN A 2 72.54 23.93 0.51
C GLN A 2 71.05 24.33 0.85
N THR A 3 70.78 24.84 2.07
CA THR A 3 69.43 25.22 2.48
C THR A 3 68.98 26.59 1.91
N VAL A 4 69.94 27.43 1.58
CA VAL A 4 69.66 28.78 1.01
C VAL A 4 69.44 28.64 -0.51
N CYS A 5 70.19 27.78 -1.22
CA CYS A 5 69.98 27.52 -2.63
C CYS A 5 68.66 26.80 -2.92
N ALA A 6 68.20 25.91 -2.02
CA ALA A 6 66.90 25.26 -2.19
C ALA A 6 65.67 26.22 -1.98
N ARG A 7 65.84 27.23 -1.11
CA ARG A 7 64.83 28.29 -0.93
C ARG A 7 64.76 29.26 -2.12
N VAL A 8 65.91 29.60 -2.68
CA VAL A 8 65.98 30.52 -3.86
C VAL A 8 65.40 29.82 -5.07
N GLY A 9 65.74 28.57 -5.35
CA GLY A 9 65.21 27.83 -6.49
C GLY A 9 63.70 27.54 -6.37
N ALA A 10 63.18 27.33 -5.18
CA ALA A 10 61.73 27.16 -4.97
C ALA A 10 60.94 28.48 -5.15
N ARG A 11 61.54 29.63 -4.78
CA ARG A 11 60.94 30.96 -5.04
C ARG A 11 60.96 31.36 -6.51
N GLU A 12 62.03 31.07 -7.24
CA GLU A 12 62.09 31.36 -8.68
C GLU A 12 61.08 30.56 -9.48
N MET A 13 60.80 29.30 -9.12
CA MET A 13 59.72 28.49 -9.76
C MET A 13 58.34 29.03 -9.39
N ASP A 14 58.11 29.61 -8.22
CA ASP A 14 56.85 30.22 -7.82
C ASP A 14 56.57 31.52 -8.59
N LEU A 15 57.60 32.37 -8.76
CA LEU A 15 57.50 33.64 -9.52
C LEU A 15 57.19 33.42 -11.00
N GLN A 16 57.81 32.42 -11.64
CA GLN A 16 57.54 32.07 -13.01
C GLN A 16 56.07 31.61 -13.21
N ASN A 17 55.58 30.83 -12.27
CA ASN A 17 54.16 30.38 -12.31
C ASN A 17 53.19 31.57 -12.15
N ILE A 18 53.50 32.50 -11.28
CA ILE A 18 52.70 33.75 -11.11
C ILE A 18 52.72 34.56 -12.42
N GLN A 19 53.89 34.70 -13.05
CA GLN A 19 54.03 35.39 -14.34
C GLN A 19 53.18 34.76 -15.42
N ASP A 20 53.24 33.42 -15.56
CA ASP A 20 52.49 32.68 -16.56
C ASP A 20 50.97 32.80 -16.37
N GLN A 21 50.51 32.78 -15.11
CA GLN A 21 49.11 32.99 -14.76
C GLN A 21 48.65 34.41 -15.09
N LEU A 22 49.42 35.43 -14.72
CA LEU A 22 49.08 36.83 -15.03
C LEU A 22 49.06 37.10 -16.54
N ASN A 23 50.02 36.58 -17.31
CA ASN A 23 50.01 36.69 -18.76
C ASN A 23 48.88 35.97 -19.43
N THR A 24 48.48 34.78 -18.90
CA THR A 24 47.27 34.10 -19.32
C THR A 24 46.01 34.91 -19.08
N GLU A 25 45.87 35.53 -17.88
CA GLU A 25 44.74 36.36 -17.56
C GLU A 25 44.68 37.62 -18.42
N PHE A 26 45.81 38.29 -18.65
CA PHE A 26 45.90 39.45 -19.53
C PHE A 26 45.68 39.11 -21.03
N SER A 27 45.80 37.85 -21.42
CA SER A 27 45.50 37.44 -22.81
C SER A 27 43.98 37.55 -23.13
N LYS A 28 43.14 37.53 -22.13
CA LYS A 28 41.68 37.67 -22.29
C LYS A 28 41.34 39.12 -22.76
N SER A 29 40.36 39.22 -23.63
CA SER A 29 39.96 40.50 -24.25
C SER A 29 39.36 41.52 -23.28
N ASP A 30 38.70 41.02 -22.25
CA ASP A 30 37.95 41.80 -21.25
C ASP A 30 38.73 42.15 -19.98
N THR A 31 39.93 41.59 -19.82
CA THR A 31 40.80 41.87 -18.67
C THR A 31 41.69 43.08 -18.99
N ARG A 32 41.38 44.23 -18.37
CA ARG A 32 42.20 45.44 -18.46
C ARG A 32 43.04 45.69 -17.25
N ILE A 33 42.50 45.53 -16.03
CA ILE A 33 43.17 45.78 -14.76
C ILE A 33 43.11 44.52 -13.90
N ILE A 34 44.26 44.11 -13.40
CA ILE A 34 44.39 43.07 -12.36
C ILE A 34 44.89 43.74 -11.09
N PHE A 35 44.15 43.57 -9.98
CA PHE A 35 44.63 44.00 -8.65
C PHE A 35 45.19 42.80 -7.90
N TRP A 36 46.41 42.96 -7.41
CA TRP A 36 47.10 42.02 -6.55
C TRP A 36 47.44 42.68 -5.21
N PHE A 37 46.61 42.43 -4.19
CA PHE A 37 46.93 42.79 -2.82
C PHE A 37 47.72 41.66 -2.16
N ASP A 38 48.97 41.90 -1.85
CA ASP A 38 49.86 40.96 -1.18
C ASP A 38 49.85 41.28 0.32
N ASP A 39 48.98 40.58 1.06
CA ASP A 39 48.65 40.86 2.45
C ASP A 39 49.89 40.95 3.37
N LYS A 40 50.96 40.26 3.02
CA LYS A 40 52.20 40.17 3.81
C LYS A 40 53.39 40.82 3.15
N GLY A 41 53.25 41.35 1.96
CA GLY A 41 54.34 41.92 1.17
C GLY A 41 55.42 40.88 0.80
N GLU A 42 55.03 39.61 0.62
CA GLU A 42 56.00 38.52 0.39
C GLU A 42 56.72 38.67 -0.96
N TYR A 43 56.13 39.41 -1.90
CA TYR A 43 56.66 39.59 -3.28
C TYR A 43 57.07 41.06 -3.55
N GLU A 44 57.13 41.94 -2.55
CA GLU A 44 57.43 43.36 -2.71
C GLU A 44 58.76 43.60 -3.43
N ASP A 45 59.83 42.84 -3.07
CA ASP A 45 61.14 42.98 -3.66
C ASP A 45 61.25 42.33 -5.08
N GLU A 46 60.38 41.34 -5.38
CA GLU A 46 60.49 40.48 -6.55
C GLU A 46 59.44 40.80 -7.65
N VAL A 47 58.38 41.54 -7.31
CA VAL A 47 57.29 41.85 -8.26
C VAL A 47 57.73 42.62 -9.48
N SER A 48 58.80 43.42 -9.36
CA SER A 48 59.40 44.18 -10.46
C SER A 48 60.14 43.29 -11.49
N GLU A 49 60.43 42.02 -11.15
CA GLU A 49 61.05 41.06 -12.03
C GLU A 49 60.06 40.31 -12.92
N ILE A 50 58.77 40.43 -12.63
CA ILE A 50 57.67 39.81 -13.43
C ILE A 50 57.60 40.46 -14.82
N GLN A 51 57.78 39.65 -15.85
CA GLN A 51 57.67 40.11 -17.25
C GLN A 51 56.22 39.89 -17.74
N LEU A 52 55.56 41.02 -17.96
CA LEU A 52 54.19 41.05 -18.51
C LEU A 52 54.23 41.28 -20.03
N ASP A 53 53.66 40.38 -20.80
CA ASP A 53 53.68 40.42 -22.29
C ASP A 53 52.96 41.64 -22.85
N ASN A 54 51.80 42.03 -22.26
CA ASN A 54 50.91 43.04 -22.78
C ASN A 54 50.28 43.94 -21.72
N ALA A 55 50.89 44.00 -20.55
CA ALA A 55 50.45 44.84 -19.42
C ALA A 55 51.61 45.57 -18.78
N LYS A 56 51.30 46.66 -18.04
CA LYS A 56 52.25 47.45 -17.28
C LYS A 56 52.07 47.18 -15.79
N LEU A 57 53.18 47.09 -15.05
CA LEU A 57 53.14 47.02 -13.59
C LEU A 57 52.97 48.42 -13.04
N HIS A 58 52.05 48.57 -12.08
CA HIS A 58 51.81 49.73 -11.27
C HIS A 58 51.78 49.38 -9.79
N ILE A 59 52.67 49.98 -8.98
CA ILE A 59 52.80 49.67 -7.57
C ILE A 59 52.03 50.71 -6.75
N LEU A 60 51.15 50.25 -5.88
CA LEU A 60 50.51 51.03 -4.84
C LEU A 60 51.41 51.04 -3.62
N ASP A 61 51.81 52.21 -3.18
CA ASP A 61 52.69 52.40 -1.98
C ASP A 61 51.92 52.90 -0.73
N GLY A 62 50.58 52.89 -0.79
CA GLY A 62 49.71 53.40 0.27
C GLY A 62 49.56 54.92 0.32
N THR A 63 50.30 55.68 -0.46
CA THR A 63 50.22 57.15 -0.56
C THR A 63 49.76 57.64 -1.90
N ASN A 64 49.90 56.84 -2.95
CA ASN A 64 49.70 57.26 -4.35
C ASN A 64 48.29 56.97 -4.91
N TRP A 65 47.29 56.74 -4.06
CA TRP A 65 45.91 56.37 -4.44
C TRP A 65 45.26 57.28 -5.47
N LEU A 66 45.37 58.62 -5.26
CA LEU A 66 44.76 59.60 -6.18
C LEU A 66 45.46 59.60 -7.54
N TYR A 67 46.76 59.46 -7.55
CA TYR A 67 47.54 59.34 -8.78
C TYR A 67 47.15 58.05 -9.52
N SER A 68 47.07 56.96 -8.84
CA SER A 68 46.67 55.66 -9.41
C SER A 68 45.27 55.75 -10.03
N LYS A 69 44.32 56.38 -9.35
CA LYS A 69 42.97 56.58 -9.90
C LYS A 69 42.99 57.46 -11.16
N TRP A 70 43.69 58.56 -11.14
CA TRP A 70 43.88 59.42 -12.29
C TRP A 70 44.57 58.71 -13.45
N LEU A 71 45.64 57.98 -13.18
CA LEU A 71 46.38 57.18 -14.20
C LEU A 71 45.47 56.21 -14.92
N LEU A 72 44.72 55.39 -14.17
CA LEU A 72 43.95 54.28 -14.69
C LEU A 72 42.61 54.69 -15.31
N ASN A 73 41.98 55.82 -14.85
CA ASN A 73 40.71 56.31 -15.34
C ASN A 73 40.79 57.44 -16.39
N GLU A 74 41.83 58.25 -16.33
CA GLU A 74 41.87 59.48 -17.14
C GLU A 74 43.08 59.52 -18.06
N SER A 75 44.28 59.18 -17.56
CA SER A 75 45.52 59.35 -18.30
C SER A 75 45.83 58.24 -19.28
N ASP A 76 45.64 56.98 -18.90
CA ASP A 76 45.89 55.81 -19.77
C ASP A 76 44.72 54.79 -19.62
N THR A 77 43.69 55.07 -20.36
CA THR A 77 42.48 54.25 -20.37
C THR A 77 42.58 53.00 -21.30
N ALA A 78 43.62 52.89 -22.09
CA ALA A 78 43.80 51.87 -23.10
C ALA A 78 44.74 50.74 -22.70
N SER A 79 45.80 51.02 -21.93
CA SER A 79 46.78 50.01 -21.49
C SER A 79 46.21 49.10 -20.44
N LYS A 80 46.72 47.84 -20.42
CA LYS A 80 46.46 46.88 -19.37
C LYS A 80 47.42 47.09 -18.22
N TYR A 81 46.92 46.90 -16.97
CA TYR A 81 47.74 47.15 -15.77
C TYR A 81 47.61 46.03 -14.74
N LEU A 82 48.73 45.56 -14.26
CA LEU A 82 48.86 44.86 -12.97
C LEU A 82 49.05 45.89 -11.88
N VAL A 83 48.08 46.06 -11.00
CA VAL A 83 48.17 46.95 -9.82
C VAL A 83 48.54 46.10 -8.62
N TYR A 84 49.79 46.20 -8.20
CA TYR A 84 50.34 45.48 -7.07
C TYR A 84 50.37 46.34 -5.81
N ALA A 85 49.95 45.83 -4.66
CA ALA A 85 49.97 46.47 -3.38
C ALA A 85 50.59 45.52 -2.33
N PRO A 86 51.77 45.89 -1.70
CA PRO A 86 52.40 45.03 -0.69
C PRO A 86 51.76 45.20 0.72
N PHE A 87 50.42 45.20 0.75
CA PHE A 87 49.63 45.34 1.97
C PHE A 87 48.22 44.76 1.72
N PRO A 88 47.49 44.44 2.85
CA PRO A 88 46.12 43.93 2.75
C PRO A 88 45.17 44.89 2.02
N LYS A 89 44.19 44.35 1.28
CA LYS A 89 43.13 45.16 0.69
C LYS A 89 42.40 45.95 1.77
N PRO A 90 42.31 47.28 1.67
CA PRO A 90 41.49 48.09 2.59
C PRO A 90 40.02 47.75 2.47
N SER A 91 39.23 48.05 3.51
CA SER A 91 37.79 47.96 3.44
C SER A 91 37.24 48.83 2.30
N ASP A 92 36.10 48.46 1.69
CA ASP A 92 35.57 49.22 0.57
C ASP A 92 35.28 50.69 0.89
N ALA A 93 35.00 51.02 2.15
CA ALA A 93 34.82 52.39 2.64
C ALA A 93 36.14 53.19 2.74
N GLU A 94 37.26 52.49 2.88
CA GLU A 94 38.60 53.07 3.02
C GLU A 94 39.46 52.95 1.77
N ASN A 95 38.97 52.23 0.77
CA ASN A 95 39.68 52.02 -0.51
C ASN A 95 39.29 53.07 -1.54
N PRO A 96 40.18 54.02 -1.86
CA PRO A 96 39.87 55.05 -2.89
C PRO A 96 39.70 54.49 -4.29
N LEU A 97 40.13 53.23 -4.54
CA LEU A 97 40.03 52.55 -5.82
C LEU A 97 38.93 51.45 -5.81
N ALA A 98 38.01 51.47 -4.81
CA ALA A 98 36.98 50.45 -4.68
C ALA A 98 36.11 50.27 -5.94
N ASP A 99 35.75 51.40 -6.59
CA ASP A 99 35.02 51.42 -7.84
C ASP A 99 35.76 50.69 -8.98
N MET A 100 37.04 50.90 -9.06
CA MET A 100 37.89 50.25 -10.08
C MET A 100 38.10 48.77 -9.78
N TYR A 101 38.26 48.44 -8.51
CA TYR A 101 38.39 47.05 -8.07
C TYR A 101 37.19 46.20 -8.47
N TYR A 102 35.98 46.72 -8.41
CA TYR A 102 34.78 46.02 -8.82
C TYR A 102 34.74 45.69 -10.32
N TYR A 103 35.42 46.46 -11.17
CA TYR A 103 35.49 46.23 -12.61
C TYR A 103 36.81 45.62 -13.06
N SER A 104 37.60 45.11 -12.13
CA SER A 104 38.92 44.49 -12.35
C SER A 104 38.90 43.00 -11.99
N VAL A 105 39.99 42.34 -12.33
CA VAL A 105 40.20 40.94 -11.91
C VAL A 105 41.11 40.96 -10.66
N PRO A 106 40.66 40.47 -9.51
CA PRO A 106 41.52 40.31 -8.34
C PRO A 106 42.47 39.10 -8.58
N TYR A 107 43.74 39.26 -8.20
CA TYR A 107 44.77 38.22 -8.24
C TYR A 107 45.24 37.84 -6.83
N TYR A 108 45.41 36.58 -6.56
CA TYR A 108 45.85 36.04 -5.27
C TYR A 108 46.91 34.99 -5.49
N THR A 109 47.94 35.02 -4.64
CA THR A 109 49.05 34.05 -4.68
C THR A 109 48.84 32.83 -3.79
N ASP A 110 47.97 32.95 -2.80
CA ASP A 110 47.62 31.82 -1.96
C ASP A 110 46.49 30.96 -2.54
N ARG A 111 46.64 29.65 -2.38
CA ARG A 111 45.77 28.66 -2.94
C ARG A 111 44.29 28.78 -2.47
N VAL A 112 44.08 29.21 -1.23
CA VAL A 112 42.75 29.36 -0.65
C VAL A 112 42.00 30.51 -1.29
N SER A 113 42.69 31.68 -1.50
CA SER A 113 42.09 32.82 -2.20
C SER A 113 41.82 32.55 -3.67
N GLN A 114 42.74 31.85 -4.36
CA GLN A 114 42.51 31.44 -5.76
C GLN A 114 41.27 30.53 -5.86
N MET A 115 41.14 29.54 -5.02
CA MET A 115 40.02 28.63 -4.97
C MET A 115 38.71 29.37 -4.61
N SER A 116 38.75 30.30 -3.63
CA SER A 116 37.59 31.10 -3.26
C SER A 116 37.05 31.89 -4.46
N GLN A 117 37.93 32.45 -5.27
CA GLN A 117 37.58 33.15 -6.49
C GLN A 117 36.98 32.22 -7.54
N GLU A 118 37.57 31.03 -7.73
CA GLU A 118 37.05 30.01 -8.66
C GLU A 118 35.64 29.53 -8.30
N ILE A 119 35.32 29.45 -7.02
CA ILE A 119 34.02 28.98 -6.51
C ILE A 119 33.02 30.14 -6.39
N GLY A 120 33.51 31.42 -6.37
CA GLY A 120 32.68 32.60 -6.15
C GLY A 120 32.41 32.91 -4.67
N ILE A 121 33.24 32.40 -3.77
CA ILE A 121 33.14 32.67 -2.34
C ILE A 121 33.90 33.99 -2.01
N ASP A 122 33.25 34.89 -1.30
CA ASP A 122 33.84 36.14 -0.87
C ASP A 122 35.08 35.91 0.03
N ASN A 123 36.13 36.66 -0.23
CA ASN A 123 37.42 36.53 0.50
C ASN A 123 37.31 36.76 2.03
N ARG A 124 36.24 37.38 2.52
CA ARG A 124 35.95 37.48 3.96
C ARG A 124 35.85 36.12 4.68
N PHE A 125 35.60 35.04 3.93
CA PHE A 125 35.54 33.67 4.46
C PHE A 125 36.89 32.93 4.38
N LYS A 126 37.96 33.59 3.94
CA LYS A 126 39.29 33.00 3.73
C LYS A 126 39.81 32.26 4.95
N GLU A 127 39.73 32.87 6.15
CA GLU A 127 40.18 32.26 7.40
C GLU A 127 39.38 31.00 7.75
N HIS A 128 38.10 31.02 7.46
CA HIS A 128 37.22 29.85 7.67
C HIS A 128 37.56 28.71 6.68
N LEU A 129 37.76 29.03 5.43
CA LEU A 129 38.12 28.04 4.41
C LEU A 129 39.50 27.43 4.66
N ALA A 130 40.45 28.23 5.19
CA ALA A 130 41.81 27.77 5.50
C ALA A 130 41.82 26.69 6.59
N GLN A 131 40.81 26.63 7.48
CA GLN A 131 40.68 25.56 8.47
C GLN A 131 40.50 24.17 7.84
N TYR A 132 39.92 24.11 6.66
CA TYR A 132 39.64 22.86 5.94
C TYR A 132 40.63 22.58 4.79
N SER A 133 41.89 22.92 5.00
CA SER A 133 42.95 22.80 3.98
C SER A 133 43.05 21.37 3.35
N ASN A 134 42.77 20.34 4.12
CA ASN A 134 42.79 18.95 3.62
C ASN A 134 41.67 18.66 2.61
N PHE A 135 40.52 19.26 2.79
CA PHE A 135 39.40 19.17 1.84
C PHE A 135 39.79 19.79 0.49
N TRP A 136 40.36 20.99 0.52
CA TRP A 136 40.68 21.79 -0.67
C TRP A 136 41.91 21.31 -1.45
N LYS A 137 42.67 20.33 -0.95
CA LYS A 137 43.76 19.69 -1.70
C LYS A 137 43.27 18.79 -2.82
N ASN A 138 42.03 18.34 -2.78
CA ASN A 138 41.44 17.40 -3.75
C ASN A 138 40.60 18.17 -4.78
N LYS A 139 41.00 18.11 -6.05
CA LYS A 139 40.31 18.79 -7.15
C LYS A 139 38.88 18.27 -7.38
N ASP A 140 38.68 16.96 -7.27
CA ASP A 140 37.36 16.37 -7.47
C ASP A 140 36.36 16.84 -6.40
N ARG A 141 36.84 17.07 -5.16
CA ARG A 141 35.99 17.65 -4.09
C ARG A 141 35.61 19.10 -4.37
N ILE A 142 36.52 19.88 -4.94
CA ILE A 142 36.26 21.28 -5.32
C ILE A 142 35.18 21.31 -6.43
N GLU A 143 35.30 20.46 -7.44
CA GLU A 143 34.29 20.40 -8.50
C GLU A 143 32.94 19.95 -7.95
N LYS A 144 32.88 18.89 -7.14
CA LYS A 144 31.64 18.48 -6.47
C LYS A 144 31.04 19.58 -5.61
N PHE A 145 31.85 20.38 -4.91
CA PHE A 145 31.37 21.51 -4.13
C PHE A 145 30.75 22.62 -5.02
N LYS A 146 31.33 22.91 -6.17
CA LYS A 146 30.75 23.83 -7.17
C LYS A 146 29.41 23.32 -7.71
N GLU A 147 29.32 22.01 -7.96
CA GLU A 147 28.12 21.35 -8.46
C GLU A 147 26.93 21.42 -7.48
N LEU A 148 27.17 21.65 -6.18
CA LEU A 148 26.11 21.84 -5.18
C LEU A 148 25.22 23.07 -5.43
N GLY A 149 25.69 24.06 -6.21
CA GLY A 149 24.90 25.23 -6.60
C GLY A 149 24.47 26.10 -5.41
N ILE A 150 25.39 26.40 -4.50
CA ILE A 150 25.10 27.25 -3.32
C ILE A 150 24.94 28.69 -3.74
N ASP A 151 23.73 29.23 -3.68
CA ASP A 151 23.41 30.61 -4.13
C ASP A 151 23.97 31.69 -3.18
N HIS A 152 24.01 31.40 -1.88
CA HIS A 152 24.43 32.35 -0.85
C HIS A 152 25.41 31.73 0.15
N PHE A 153 26.64 32.21 0.13
CA PHE A 153 27.69 31.76 1.04
C PHE A 153 27.64 32.47 2.38
N ASN A 154 27.60 31.67 3.42
CA ASN A 154 27.90 32.03 4.82
C ASN A 154 28.64 30.87 5.48
N VAL A 155 29.12 31.02 6.70
CA VAL A 155 29.90 29.99 7.41
C VAL A 155 29.14 28.65 7.43
N GLU A 156 27.86 28.65 7.74
CA GLU A 156 27.07 27.45 7.86
C GLU A 156 26.81 26.77 6.49
N THR A 157 26.48 27.54 5.45
CA THR A 157 26.25 26.96 4.11
C THR A 157 27.54 26.41 3.51
N ILE A 158 28.69 26.99 3.84
CA ILE A 158 30.00 26.44 3.48
C ILE A 158 30.22 25.12 4.21
N ASP A 159 30.05 25.08 5.54
CA ASP A 159 30.24 23.86 6.34
C ASP A 159 29.30 22.73 5.87
N ILE A 160 28.02 23.03 5.64
CA ILE A 160 27.05 22.05 5.10
C ILE A 160 27.48 21.55 3.72
N GLY A 161 27.96 22.46 2.83
CA GLY A 161 28.43 22.08 1.51
C GLY A 161 29.67 21.15 1.58
N LEU A 162 30.62 21.45 2.46
CA LEU A 162 31.82 20.61 2.68
C LEU A 162 31.41 19.19 3.18
N ILE A 163 30.50 19.15 4.15
CA ILE A 163 29.99 17.90 4.70
C ILE A 163 29.20 17.13 3.61
N ALA A 164 28.37 17.81 2.82
CA ALA A 164 27.61 17.17 1.73
C ALA A 164 28.53 16.46 0.74
N VAL A 165 29.62 17.12 0.31
CA VAL A 165 30.61 16.49 -0.59
C VAL A 165 31.26 15.26 0.04
N LEU A 166 31.63 15.31 1.32
CA LEU A 166 32.30 14.19 2.00
C LEU A 166 31.35 13.03 2.31
N THR A 167 30.06 13.29 2.35
CA THR A 167 29.01 12.27 2.54
C THR A 167 28.32 11.85 1.25
N ASP A 168 28.85 12.31 0.11
CA ASP A 168 28.35 12.02 -1.25
C ASP A 168 26.88 12.45 -1.45
N VAL A 169 26.44 13.50 -0.77
CA VAL A 169 25.13 14.13 -0.91
C VAL A 169 25.23 15.25 -1.95
N LYS A 170 24.29 15.26 -2.92
CA LYS A 170 24.32 16.17 -4.07
C LYS A 170 23.69 17.55 -3.81
N THR A 171 23.12 17.77 -2.64
CA THR A 171 22.45 19.01 -2.25
C THR A 171 23.04 19.54 -0.94
N PRO A 172 23.20 20.86 -0.77
CA PRO A 172 23.70 21.43 0.49
C PRO A 172 22.58 21.47 1.54
N ASN A 173 22.03 20.30 1.90
CA ASN A 173 20.92 20.15 2.84
C ASN A 173 21.36 19.25 4.01
N PHE A 174 21.31 19.78 5.23
CA PHE A 174 21.76 19.07 6.41
C PHE A 174 20.87 17.87 6.78
N GLU A 175 19.57 17.94 6.50
CA GLU A 175 18.68 16.80 6.73
C GLU A 175 19.01 15.63 5.79
N GLU A 176 19.35 15.91 4.53
CA GLU A 176 19.79 14.87 3.58
C GLU A 176 21.12 14.25 3.99
N ILE A 177 22.07 15.05 4.48
CA ILE A 177 23.34 14.56 5.06
C ILE A 177 23.05 13.63 6.23
N THR A 178 22.21 14.08 7.16
CA THR A 178 21.86 13.28 8.35
C THR A 178 21.16 11.97 7.96
N ARG A 179 20.26 12.02 6.99
CA ARG A 179 19.59 10.84 6.43
C ARG A 179 20.61 9.85 5.84
N GLN A 180 21.53 10.35 5.01
CA GLN A 180 22.58 9.53 4.40
C GLN A 180 23.39 8.79 5.46
N LEU A 181 23.76 9.49 6.54
CA LEU A 181 24.56 8.92 7.63
C LEU A 181 23.76 7.98 8.55
N LEU A 182 22.46 8.19 8.71
CA LEU A 182 21.60 7.34 9.56
C LEU A 182 21.21 6.02 8.87
N LEU A 183 20.95 6.06 7.57
CA LEU A 183 20.34 4.94 6.84
C LEU A 183 21.36 4.05 6.12
N ASN A 184 22.61 4.46 5.98
CA ASN A 184 23.64 3.70 5.28
C ASN A 184 24.79 3.32 6.23
N ASP A 185 25.75 2.54 5.72
CA ASP A 185 27.02 2.33 6.39
C ASP A 185 27.78 3.65 6.44
N ASN A 186 27.98 4.15 7.66
CA ASN A 186 28.50 5.50 7.89
C ASN A 186 29.98 5.56 8.29
N GLU A 187 30.64 4.43 8.54
CA GLU A 187 32.02 4.42 9.05
C GLU A 187 32.99 5.17 8.13
N ALA A 188 32.90 4.93 6.81
CA ALA A 188 33.76 5.61 5.86
C ALA A 188 33.48 7.11 5.77
N TYR A 189 32.24 7.53 5.85
CA TYR A 189 31.83 8.94 5.83
C TYR A 189 32.26 9.67 7.10
N LEU A 190 32.03 9.10 8.28
CA LEU A 190 32.46 9.68 9.55
C LEU A 190 33.96 9.85 9.61
N LYS A 191 34.72 8.86 9.14
CA LYS A 191 36.17 8.95 9.00
C LYS A 191 36.59 10.06 8.03
N ALA A 192 35.91 10.19 6.90
CA ALA A 192 36.17 11.28 5.96
C ALA A 192 35.93 12.66 6.58
N LEU A 193 34.87 12.80 7.41
CA LEU A 193 34.59 14.02 8.15
C LEU A 193 35.71 14.31 9.20
N GLU A 194 36.14 13.29 9.94
CA GLU A 194 37.22 13.40 10.93
C GLU A 194 38.53 13.79 10.28
N ASP A 195 38.95 13.11 9.22
CA ASP A 195 40.20 13.35 8.46
C ASP A 195 40.25 14.79 7.86
N ASN A 196 39.10 15.43 7.69
CA ASN A 196 39.00 16.79 7.15
C ASN A 196 38.60 17.83 8.18
N GLY A 197 38.50 17.47 9.47
CA GLY A 197 38.22 18.41 10.57
C GLY A 197 36.76 18.91 10.62
N LEU A 198 35.81 18.13 10.00
CA LEU A 198 34.39 18.49 9.89
C LEU A 198 33.49 17.66 10.80
N LEU A 199 34.02 16.67 11.52
CA LEU A 199 33.20 15.78 12.35
C LEU A 199 32.59 16.55 13.56
N GLU A 200 33.35 17.39 14.23
CA GLU A 200 32.83 18.24 15.32
C GLU A 200 31.76 19.20 14.80
N LYS A 201 31.98 19.77 13.62
CA LYS A 201 31.02 20.67 12.99
C LYS A 201 29.72 19.95 12.63
N PHE A 202 29.78 18.71 12.17
CA PHE A 202 28.59 17.88 11.94
C PHE A 202 27.77 17.72 13.24
N TRP A 203 28.42 17.46 14.37
CA TRP A 203 27.72 17.32 15.64
C TRP A 203 27.16 18.65 16.17
N GLU A 204 27.84 19.76 15.97
CA GLU A 204 27.30 21.11 16.27
C GLU A 204 26.02 21.38 15.43
N LEU A 205 26.02 20.99 14.17
CA LEU A 205 24.83 21.10 13.32
C LEU A 205 23.70 20.16 13.79
N CYS A 206 24.01 18.94 14.26
CA CYS A 206 23.02 18.05 14.88
C CYS A 206 22.38 18.69 16.13
N GLU A 207 23.15 19.38 16.96
CA GLU A 207 22.60 20.13 18.07
C GLU A 207 21.75 21.30 17.60
N LYS A 208 22.22 22.03 16.60
CA LYS A 208 21.50 23.18 16.05
C LYS A 208 20.19 22.77 15.37
N TYR A 209 20.16 21.70 14.54
CA TYR A 209 19.00 21.30 13.76
C TYR A 209 18.02 20.42 14.55
N PHE A 210 18.52 19.50 15.36
CA PHE A 210 17.70 18.50 16.05
C PHE A 210 17.71 18.63 17.59
N GLY A 211 18.59 19.46 18.15
CA GLY A 211 18.75 19.59 19.59
C GLY A 211 19.48 18.40 20.23
N TYR A 212 20.29 17.67 19.46
CA TYR A 212 21.07 16.54 19.93
C TYR A 212 22.35 17.02 20.63
N PRO A 213 22.56 16.69 21.92
CA PRO A 213 23.72 17.20 22.68
C PRO A 213 25.04 16.58 22.19
N SER A 214 26.11 17.39 22.22
CA SER A 214 27.40 17.06 21.61
C SER A 214 28.49 16.58 22.56
N GLU A 215 28.20 16.26 23.83
CA GLU A 215 29.24 15.89 24.81
C GLU A 215 29.99 14.58 24.50
N ASN A 216 29.30 13.57 23.96
CA ASN A 216 29.89 12.31 23.46
C ASN A 216 29.03 11.76 22.29
N PRO A 217 28.99 12.45 21.17
CA PRO A 217 28.03 12.16 20.15
C PRO A 217 28.40 10.89 19.37
N ASN A 218 27.38 10.10 19.01
CA ASN A 218 27.52 8.96 18.11
C ASN A 218 26.22 8.69 17.33
N MET A 219 26.34 8.03 16.19
CA MET A 219 25.21 7.81 15.29
C MET A 219 24.13 6.90 15.88
N ASN A 220 24.47 5.89 16.68
CA ASN A 220 23.50 5.00 17.28
C ASN A 220 22.64 5.73 18.33
N ASP A 221 23.26 6.60 19.11
CA ASP A 221 22.56 7.40 20.10
C ASP A 221 21.70 8.49 19.45
N LEU A 222 22.22 9.14 18.40
CA LEU A 222 21.44 10.08 17.58
C LEU A 222 20.18 9.40 17.00
N ALA A 223 20.33 8.20 16.41
CA ALA A 223 19.21 7.43 15.89
C ALA A 223 18.19 7.11 16.99
N ALA A 224 18.66 6.65 18.15
CA ALA A 224 17.80 6.36 19.30
C ALA A 224 17.04 7.60 19.77
N CYS A 225 17.74 8.73 19.90
CA CYS A 225 17.14 10.01 20.28
C CYS A 225 16.07 10.46 19.27
N MET A 226 16.33 10.36 17.98
CA MET A 226 15.39 10.75 16.94
C MET A 226 14.12 9.88 16.97
N LEU A 227 14.27 8.54 16.97
CA LEU A 227 13.14 7.63 16.97
C LEU A 227 12.32 7.70 18.26
N LEU A 228 12.97 7.83 19.43
CA LEU A 228 12.26 7.99 20.71
C LEU A 228 11.60 9.36 20.84
N THR A 229 12.19 10.42 20.27
CA THR A 229 11.54 11.74 20.19
C THR A 229 10.27 11.66 19.34
N TYR A 230 10.34 11.03 18.17
CA TYR A 230 9.17 10.78 17.31
C TYR A 230 8.11 9.95 18.05
N ALA A 231 8.50 8.82 18.62
CA ALA A 231 7.60 7.95 19.37
C ALA A 231 6.94 8.64 20.57
N SER A 232 7.66 9.55 21.25
CA SER A 232 7.18 10.26 22.45
C SER A 232 5.93 11.11 22.21
N VAL A 233 5.69 11.53 20.96
CA VAL A 233 4.52 12.34 20.62
C VAL A 233 3.25 11.51 20.70
N ALA A 234 3.30 10.26 20.28
CA ALA A 234 2.17 9.32 20.32
C ALA A 234 2.11 8.55 21.65
N LEU A 235 3.24 8.03 22.13
CA LEU A 235 3.30 7.14 23.30
C LEU A 235 3.05 7.83 24.65
N LYS A 236 3.24 9.14 24.76
CA LYS A 236 2.98 9.95 25.97
C LYS A 236 3.26 9.21 27.27
N ASP A 237 2.20 8.72 27.95
CA ASP A 237 2.29 8.02 29.23
C ASP A 237 2.68 6.55 29.08
N ALA A 238 2.50 5.96 27.89
CA ALA A 238 2.97 4.61 27.58
C ALA A 238 4.51 4.53 27.44
N LEU A 239 5.21 5.67 27.27
CA LEU A 239 6.67 5.68 27.16
C LEU A 239 7.33 5.53 28.53
N PRO A 240 8.10 4.45 28.79
CA PRO A 240 8.78 4.22 30.04
C PRO A 240 9.69 5.38 30.47
N ALA A 241 9.70 5.72 31.75
CA ALA A 241 10.44 6.85 32.28
C ALA A 241 11.95 6.81 31.94
N VAL A 242 12.54 5.62 31.91
CA VAL A 242 13.96 5.41 31.58
C VAL A 242 14.30 5.80 30.14
N LEU A 243 13.34 5.82 29.22
CA LEU A 243 13.53 6.20 27.83
C LEU A 243 13.31 7.70 27.59
N LYS A 244 12.77 8.42 28.57
CA LYS A 244 12.49 9.87 28.44
C LYS A 244 13.77 10.71 28.34
N SER A 245 14.92 10.19 28.80
CA SER A 245 16.21 10.85 28.66
C SER A 245 16.71 11.01 27.23
N TYR A 246 16.19 10.19 26.29
CA TYR A 246 16.52 10.26 24.86
C TYR A 246 15.71 11.31 24.10
N ILE A 247 14.72 11.95 24.72
CA ILE A 247 13.82 12.88 24.02
C ILE A 247 14.54 14.21 23.78
N LEU A 248 14.66 14.59 22.52
CA LEU A 248 15.31 15.83 22.09
C LEU A 248 14.40 17.04 22.31
N LYS A 249 15.02 18.21 22.48
CA LYS A 249 14.29 19.46 22.73
C LYS A 249 13.52 19.96 21.51
N LYS A 250 14.07 19.76 20.31
CA LYS A 250 13.48 20.21 19.04
C LYS A 250 12.52 19.15 18.46
N LYS A 251 11.49 18.83 19.22
CA LYS A 251 10.57 17.74 18.88
C LYS A 251 9.94 17.88 17.52
N ASN A 252 9.49 19.06 17.13
CA ASN A 252 8.76 19.25 15.87
C ASN A 252 9.64 18.97 14.66
N ASP A 253 10.87 19.46 14.65
CA ASP A 253 11.82 19.27 13.56
C ASP A 253 12.18 17.78 13.41
N VAL A 254 12.43 17.10 14.54
CA VAL A 254 12.71 15.67 14.56
C VAL A 254 11.51 14.84 14.09
N VAL A 255 10.29 15.19 14.50
CA VAL A 255 9.07 14.48 14.08
C VAL A 255 8.87 14.58 12.57
N VAL A 256 9.06 15.76 12.00
CA VAL A 256 8.97 15.97 10.54
C VAL A 256 10.05 15.15 9.83
N PHE A 257 11.29 15.22 10.31
CA PHE A 257 12.40 14.48 9.73
C PHE A 257 12.15 12.95 9.72
N VAL A 258 11.80 12.37 10.88
CA VAL A 258 11.55 10.92 11.00
C VAL A 258 10.36 10.49 10.16
N ARG A 259 9.28 11.29 10.10
CA ARG A 259 8.12 11.01 9.26
C ARG A 259 8.50 10.98 7.79
N ASN A 260 9.32 11.92 7.33
CA ASN A 260 9.81 11.94 5.95
C ASN A 260 10.64 10.69 5.60
N LEU A 261 11.38 10.12 6.57
CA LEU A 261 12.10 8.86 6.37
C LEU A 261 11.11 7.68 6.19
N MET A 262 10.09 7.63 7.03
CA MET A 262 9.10 6.54 7.05
C MET A 262 8.16 6.58 5.85
N ASP A 263 7.71 7.76 5.44
CA ASP A 263 6.70 7.91 4.35
C ASP A 263 7.31 7.77 2.95
N ASN A 264 8.64 7.84 2.81
CA ASN A 264 9.30 7.75 1.52
C ASN A 264 9.68 6.30 1.18
N VAL A 265 9.06 5.76 0.13
CA VAL A 265 9.26 4.38 -0.34
C VAL A 265 10.73 4.02 -0.55
N LEU A 266 11.59 5.00 -0.92
CA LEU A 266 13.02 4.75 -1.14
C LEU A 266 13.79 4.48 0.16
N TYR A 267 13.25 4.84 1.32
CA TYR A 267 13.94 4.77 2.60
C TYR A 267 13.27 3.82 3.59
N GLN A 268 12.11 3.27 3.27
CA GLN A 268 11.32 2.43 4.18
C GLN A 268 12.11 1.23 4.71
N ASP A 269 12.75 0.46 3.84
CA ASP A 269 13.54 -0.72 4.27
C ASP A 269 14.70 -0.34 5.19
N ALA A 270 15.38 0.77 4.90
CA ALA A 270 16.47 1.26 5.75
C ALA A 270 15.96 1.84 7.08
N TYR A 271 14.79 2.51 7.07
CA TYR A 271 14.10 2.95 8.28
C TYR A 271 13.70 1.77 9.15
N ASP A 272 13.15 0.70 8.57
CA ASP A 272 12.76 -0.51 9.28
C ASP A 272 13.96 -1.15 9.99
N ALA A 273 15.09 -1.27 9.28
CA ALA A 273 16.33 -1.79 9.85
C ALA A 273 16.85 -0.90 11.00
N LEU A 274 16.77 0.43 10.84
CA LEU A 274 17.17 1.38 11.88
C LEU A 274 16.28 1.28 13.11
N SER A 275 14.96 1.23 12.92
CA SER A 275 13.96 1.08 13.97
C SER A 275 14.17 -0.24 14.74
N GLU A 276 14.38 -1.34 14.04
CA GLU A 276 14.67 -2.63 14.65
C GLU A 276 15.98 -2.63 15.46
N LYS A 277 17.03 -1.99 14.94
CA LYS A 277 18.33 -1.83 15.64
C LYS A 277 18.17 -1.05 16.94
N VAL A 278 17.42 0.04 16.93
CA VAL A 278 17.15 0.86 18.11
C VAL A 278 16.32 0.09 19.13
N ASP A 279 15.26 -0.60 18.68
CA ASP A 279 14.45 -1.42 19.59
C ASP A 279 15.26 -2.55 20.23
N LYS A 280 16.08 -3.29 19.47
CA LYS A 280 16.97 -4.34 19.98
C LYS A 280 17.96 -3.79 21.01
N THR A 281 18.54 -2.62 20.75
CA THR A 281 19.55 -2.01 21.64
C THR A 281 18.94 -1.53 22.94
N LEU A 282 17.82 -0.83 22.88
CA LEU A 282 17.18 -0.20 24.04
C LEU A 282 16.02 -1.01 24.61
N ARG A 283 15.62 -2.09 23.95
CA ARG A 283 14.46 -2.94 24.32
C ARG A 283 13.19 -2.10 24.52
N VAL A 284 12.92 -1.19 23.60
CA VAL A 284 11.83 -0.22 23.71
C VAL A 284 10.48 -0.92 23.87
N VAL A 285 10.15 -1.80 22.92
CA VAL A 285 8.88 -2.54 22.91
C VAL A 285 8.73 -3.45 24.14
N SER A 286 9.80 -4.13 24.51
CA SER A 286 9.79 -5.01 25.71
C SER A 286 9.51 -4.22 26.99
N ARG A 287 10.13 -3.05 27.14
CA ARG A 287 9.92 -2.17 28.31
C ARG A 287 8.51 -1.61 28.38
N ILE A 288 7.93 -1.23 27.21
CA ILE A 288 6.53 -0.79 27.14
C ILE A 288 5.59 -1.94 27.55
N ARG A 289 5.82 -3.16 27.05
CA ARG A 289 5.05 -4.34 27.42
C ARG A 289 5.14 -4.65 28.93
N ASP A 290 6.32 -4.53 29.52
CA ASP A 290 6.51 -4.76 30.94
C ASP A 290 5.80 -3.72 31.83
N GLU A 291 5.75 -2.46 31.40
CA GLU A 291 4.99 -1.41 32.09
C GLU A 291 3.49 -1.68 32.03
N LEU A 292 2.96 -2.06 30.84
CA LEU A 292 1.56 -2.45 30.69
C LEU A 292 1.19 -3.62 31.63
N LYS A 293 2.04 -4.66 31.72
CA LYS A 293 1.79 -5.79 32.62
C LYS A 293 1.75 -5.35 34.08
N LYS A 294 2.66 -4.49 34.52
CA LYS A 294 2.66 -3.97 35.89
C LYS A 294 1.42 -3.14 36.22
N ASP A 295 0.87 -2.45 35.26
CA ASP A 295 -0.35 -1.68 35.43
C ASP A 295 -1.60 -2.57 35.42
N ALA A 296 -1.62 -3.65 34.63
CA ALA A 296 -2.66 -4.68 34.67
C ALA A 296 -2.70 -5.36 36.05
N ASP A 297 -1.56 -5.75 36.60
CA ASP A 297 -1.44 -6.35 37.95
C ASP A 297 -2.00 -5.45 39.05
N LYS A 298 -2.01 -4.12 38.83
CA LYS A 298 -2.58 -3.12 39.73
C LYS A 298 -4.04 -2.77 39.42
N SER A 299 -4.69 -3.52 38.52
CA SER A 299 -6.07 -3.26 38.05
C SER A 299 -6.28 -1.84 37.52
N LYS A 300 -5.26 -1.25 36.92
CA LYS A 300 -5.38 0.04 36.24
C LYS A 300 -5.97 -0.10 34.85
N ASP A 301 -6.77 0.87 34.46
CA ASP A 301 -7.26 0.95 33.10
C ASP A 301 -6.09 1.21 32.13
N GLN A 302 -5.90 0.27 31.20
CA GLN A 302 -4.85 0.33 30.17
C GLN A 302 -5.30 1.00 28.87
N SER A 303 -6.58 1.37 28.76
CA SER A 303 -7.15 1.90 27.50
C SER A 303 -6.37 3.10 26.96
N ALA A 304 -5.95 4.01 27.83
CA ALA A 304 -5.19 5.19 27.42
C ALA A 304 -3.80 4.82 26.86
N GLN A 305 -3.11 3.87 27.50
CA GLN A 305 -1.78 3.41 27.05
C GLN A 305 -1.89 2.62 25.74
N LEU A 306 -2.89 1.76 25.61
CA LEU A 306 -3.16 1.02 24.37
C LEU A 306 -3.54 1.98 23.22
N LEU A 307 -4.27 3.07 23.50
CA LEU A 307 -4.55 4.12 22.54
C LEU A 307 -3.27 4.82 22.09
N ASP A 308 -2.38 5.16 23.00
CA ASP A 308 -1.10 5.78 22.70
C ASP A 308 -0.24 4.86 21.80
N ILE A 309 -0.22 3.55 22.09
CA ILE A 309 0.42 2.52 21.26
C ILE A 309 -0.24 2.45 19.87
N ALA A 310 -1.57 2.43 19.81
CA ALA A 310 -2.31 2.38 18.54
C ALA A 310 -2.11 3.62 17.64
N ASN A 311 -1.64 4.73 18.22
CA ASN A 311 -1.30 5.96 17.51
C ASN A 311 0.18 6.04 17.14
N CYS A 312 1.02 5.13 17.63
CA CYS A 312 2.47 5.14 17.39
C CYS A 312 2.85 4.19 16.26
N ASP A 313 3.66 4.70 15.34
CA ASP A 313 4.16 3.93 14.20
C ASP A 313 5.71 3.99 14.11
N ALA A 314 6.38 4.12 15.26
CA ALA A 314 7.83 4.23 15.33
C ALA A 314 8.55 2.87 15.35
N PHE A 315 7.93 1.85 15.93
CA PHE A 315 8.54 0.53 16.15
C PHE A 315 7.58 -0.58 15.77
N ARG A 316 8.03 -1.48 14.89
CA ARG A 316 7.26 -2.62 14.40
C ARG A 316 6.66 -3.47 15.52
N GLY A 317 7.41 -3.70 16.59
CA GLY A 317 6.98 -4.53 17.71
C GLY A 317 5.79 -4.00 18.52
N LEU A 318 5.40 -2.72 18.33
CA LEU A 318 4.21 -2.16 19.01
C LEU A 318 2.92 -2.79 18.51
N ASP A 319 2.83 -3.13 17.23
CA ASP A 319 1.69 -3.85 16.67
C ASP A 319 1.52 -5.24 17.31
N ASN A 320 2.62 -5.89 17.69
CA ASN A 320 2.53 -7.17 18.42
C ASN A 320 1.85 -7.04 19.78
N ILE A 321 1.96 -5.88 20.45
CA ILE A 321 1.26 -5.65 21.73
C ILE A 321 -0.24 -5.53 21.48
N LEU A 322 -0.65 -4.79 20.44
CA LEU A 322 -2.06 -4.62 20.08
C LEU A 322 -2.71 -5.91 19.59
N ILE A 323 -1.97 -6.70 18.81
CA ILE A 323 -2.44 -7.99 18.30
C ILE A 323 -2.59 -8.98 19.46
N ASP A 324 -1.60 -9.08 20.38
CA ASP A 324 -1.71 -9.93 21.57
C ASP A 324 -2.93 -9.55 22.40
N TRP A 325 -3.10 -8.26 22.70
CA TRP A 325 -4.27 -7.77 23.42
C TRP A 325 -5.60 -8.14 22.72
N ALA A 326 -5.68 -7.95 21.40
CA ALA A 326 -6.90 -8.26 20.66
C ALA A 326 -7.20 -9.77 20.63
N LEU A 327 -6.15 -10.60 20.50
CA LEU A 327 -6.30 -12.06 20.57
C LEU A 327 -6.75 -12.52 21.96
N ASP A 328 -6.24 -11.92 23.04
CA ASP A 328 -6.70 -12.21 24.40
C ASP A 328 -8.19 -11.88 24.56
N GLN A 329 -8.64 -10.70 24.06
CA GLN A 329 -10.07 -10.35 24.10
C GLN A 329 -10.94 -11.35 23.31
N LEU A 330 -10.48 -11.80 22.14
CA LEU A 330 -11.20 -12.79 21.32
C LEU A 330 -11.22 -14.16 21.99
N ASN A 331 -10.12 -14.58 22.59
CA ASN A 331 -10.02 -15.84 23.31
C ASN A 331 -10.91 -15.88 24.57
N ASP A 332 -11.08 -14.75 25.24
CA ASP A 332 -11.93 -14.63 26.41
C ASP A 332 -13.37 -14.25 26.06
N GLU A 333 -13.71 -14.11 24.76
CA GLU A 333 -15.04 -13.71 24.25
C GLU A 333 -15.51 -12.33 24.76
N ILE A 334 -14.58 -11.43 25.07
CA ILE A 334 -14.87 -10.06 25.52
C ILE A 334 -15.15 -9.18 24.30
N LEU A 335 -16.35 -9.29 23.74
CA LEU A 335 -16.75 -8.63 22.49
C LEU A 335 -17.17 -7.14 22.66
N ASP A 336 -17.16 -6.62 23.86
CA ASP A 336 -17.38 -5.22 24.20
C ASP A 336 -16.07 -4.47 24.53
N ALA A 337 -14.91 -5.15 24.44
CA ALA A 337 -13.61 -4.54 24.62
C ALA A 337 -13.38 -3.40 23.61
N GLN A 338 -12.89 -2.28 24.12
CA GLN A 338 -12.67 -1.07 23.34
C GLN A 338 -11.39 -0.34 23.77
N ILE A 339 -10.80 0.37 22.84
CA ILE A 339 -9.75 1.37 23.09
C ILE A 339 -10.29 2.72 22.60
N ASP A 340 -10.54 3.65 23.52
CA ASP A 340 -11.10 4.98 23.20
C ASP A 340 -12.38 4.91 22.33
N GLY A 341 -13.30 4.02 22.70
CA GLY A 341 -14.55 3.80 21.96
C GLY A 341 -14.43 3.02 20.67
N MET A 342 -13.22 2.65 20.24
CA MET A 342 -12.99 1.80 19.07
C MET A 342 -13.00 0.32 19.47
N ASN A 343 -13.85 -0.48 18.83
CA ASN A 343 -13.83 -1.93 18.96
C ASN A 343 -12.66 -2.57 18.18
N LEU A 344 -12.49 -3.90 18.34
CA LEU A 344 -11.38 -4.64 17.72
C LEU A 344 -11.31 -4.48 16.20
N ALA A 345 -12.47 -4.48 15.52
CA ALA A 345 -12.50 -4.30 14.06
C ALA A 345 -12.05 -2.89 13.65
N GLN A 346 -12.48 -1.86 14.38
CA GLN A 346 -12.09 -0.47 14.13
C GLN A 346 -10.61 -0.21 14.42
N ILE A 347 -10.06 -0.87 15.45
CA ILE A 347 -8.61 -0.83 15.74
C ILE A 347 -7.81 -1.47 14.60
N ALA A 348 -8.25 -2.65 14.11
CA ALA A 348 -7.65 -3.32 12.98
C ALA A 348 -7.68 -2.45 11.71
N GLU A 349 -8.82 -1.80 11.41
CA GLU A 349 -8.96 -0.88 10.28
C GLU A 349 -8.04 0.35 10.41
N LYS A 350 -7.94 0.91 11.62
CA LYS A 350 -7.05 2.04 11.90
C LYS A 350 -5.59 1.66 11.63
N ARG A 351 -5.13 0.50 12.13
CA ARG A 351 -3.74 0.05 11.95
C ARG A 351 -3.42 -0.37 10.53
N THR A 352 -4.38 -0.81 9.74
CA THR A 352 -4.21 -1.15 8.32
C THR A 352 -4.52 0.01 7.36
N ALA A 353 -4.75 1.22 7.88
CA ALA A 353 -4.91 2.42 7.06
C ALA A 353 -3.60 2.75 6.31
N LYS A 354 -3.72 3.34 5.11
CA LYS A 354 -2.56 3.71 4.27
C LYS A 354 -1.53 4.61 4.96
N SER A 355 -1.95 5.34 5.98
CA SER A 355 -1.10 6.23 6.77
C SER A 355 -0.27 5.51 7.84
N CYS A 356 -0.51 4.22 8.09
CA CYS A 356 0.23 3.42 9.05
C CYS A 356 1.29 2.57 8.33
N HIS A 357 2.55 2.78 8.68
CA HIS A 357 3.64 2.04 8.06
C HIS A 357 3.70 0.59 8.57
N PHE A 358 3.95 0.40 9.87
CA PHE A 358 4.11 -0.94 10.42
C PHE A 358 2.81 -1.74 10.54
N GLY A 359 1.68 -1.09 10.77
CA GLY A 359 0.40 -1.79 10.81
C GLY A 359 0.06 -2.51 9.50
N ASN A 360 0.52 -2.00 8.36
CA ASN A 360 0.35 -2.66 7.06
C ASN A 360 1.23 -3.92 6.90
N VAL A 361 2.34 -4.04 7.63
CA VAL A 361 3.15 -5.26 7.67
C VAL A 361 2.35 -6.41 8.29
N TYR A 362 1.49 -6.10 9.27
CA TYR A 362 0.60 -7.05 9.96
C TYR A 362 -0.84 -7.04 9.40
N LYS A 363 -0.99 -6.69 8.13
CA LYS A 363 -2.32 -6.56 7.51
C LYS A 363 -3.17 -7.83 7.64
N ASN A 364 -2.57 -8.99 7.45
CA ASN A 364 -3.28 -10.28 7.50
C ASN A 364 -3.73 -10.62 8.93
N GLU A 365 -2.88 -10.37 9.92
CA GLU A 365 -3.18 -10.54 11.33
C GLU A 365 -4.35 -9.64 11.75
N TYR A 366 -4.30 -8.36 11.40
CA TYR A 366 -5.38 -7.42 11.69
C TYR A 366 -6.68 -7.77 10.95
N GLN A 367 -6.60 -8.24 9.71
CA GLN A 367 -7.78 -8.72 9.00
C GLN A 367 -8.38 -9.96 9.64
N ALA A 368 -7.55 -10.92 10.06
CA ALA A 368 -8.03 -12.10 10.79
C ALA A 368 -8.72 -11.71 12.11
N ILE A 369 -8.14 -10.78 12.88
CA ILE A 369 -8.77 -10.23 14.10
C ILE A 369 -10.11 -9.57 13.78
N LYS A 370 -10.15 -8.72 12.76
CA LYS A 370 -11.37 -8.03 12.32
C LYS A 370 -12.49 -9.01 12.02
N TYR A 371 -12.21 -10.00 11.19
CA TYR A 371 -13.24 -10.94 10.75
C TYR A 371 -13.62 -11.95 11.84
N ALA A 372 -12.67 -12.37 12.68
CA ALA A 372 -13.00 -13.15 13.86
C ALA A 372 -13.96 -12.41 14.79
N TYR A 373 -13.65 -11.14 15.12
CA TYR A 373 -14.51 -10.31 15.93
C TYR A 373 -15.91 -10.13 15.33
N GLN A 374 -15.98 -9.80 14.04
CA GLN A 374 -17.25 -9.58 13.35
C GLN A 374 -18.10 -10.85 13.30
N MET A 375 -17.50 -12.00 13.05
CA MET A 375 -18.18 -13.30 13.05
C MET A 375 -18.69 -13.63 14.45
N MET A 376 -17.84 -13.54 15.48
CA MET A 376 -18.24 -13.82 16.87
C MET A 376 -19.40 -12.91 17.29
N LYS A 377 -19.35 -11.64 16.94
CA LYS A 377 -20.41 -10.67 17.20
C LYS A 377 -21.72 -11.05 16.49
N ALA A 378 -21.64 -11.39 15.20
CA ALA A 378 -22.82 -11.79 14.42
C ALA A 378 -23.46 -13.07 14.99
N VAL A 379 -22.66 -14.07 15.37
CA VAL A 379 -23.15 -15.33 15.95
C VAL A 379 -23.73 -15.12 17.35
N SER A 380 -23.16 -14.23 18.17
CA SER A 380 -23.65 -13.97 19.54
C SER A 380 -25.07 -13.39 19.60
N VAL A 381 -25.48 -12.66 18.56
CA VAL A 381 -26.81 -12.06 18.46
C VAL A 381 -27.77 -12.83 17.52
N LEU A 382 -27.32 -14.00 17.04
CA LEU A 382 -28.08 -14.77 16.05
C LEU A 382 -29.34 -15.39 16.69
N GLU A 383 -30.49 -14.93 16.23
CA GLU A 383 -31.79 -15.53 16.50
C GLU A 383 -32.31 -16.26 15.25
N VAL A 384 -32.77 -17.48 15.39
CA VAL A 384 -33.33 -18.26 14.28
C VAL A 384 -34.81 -18.46 14.51
N THR A 385 -35.62 -17.87 13.64
CA THR A 385 -37.08 -18.02 13.61
C THR A 385 -37.51 -19.38 13.08
N SER A 386 -38.77 -19.74 13.29
CA SER A 386 -39.40 -20.89 12.64
C SER A 386 -40.12 -20.52 11.34
N ASP A 387 -40.26 -19.23 11.01
CA ASP A 387 -40.84 -18.80 9.73
C ASP A 387 -39.80 -18.79 8.63
N ILE A 388 -39.97 -19.68 7.66
CA ILE A 388 -39.00 -19.88 6.57
C ILE A 388 -38.80 -18.64 5.68
N LYS A 389 -39.85 -17.86 5.45
CA LYS A 389 -39.76 -16.63 4.67
C LYS A 389 -38.96 -15.57 5.40
N THR A 390 -39.13 -15.48 6.69
CA THR A 390 -38.30 -14.63 7.56
C THR A 390 -36.85 -15.14 7.56
N MET A 391 -36.61 -16.45 7.64
CA MET A 391 -35.25 -17.01 7.55
C MET A 391 -34.54 -16.61 6.23
N VAL A 392 -35.28 -16.66 5.10
CA VAL A 392 -34.75 -16.22 3.80
C VAL A 392 -34.43 -14.72 3.83
N ALA A 393 -35.34 -13.91 4.33
CA ALA A 393 -35.15 -12.45 4.42
C ALA A 393 -33.96 -12.07 5.32
N ASP A 394 -33.85 -12.74 6.46
CA ASP A 394 -32.74 -12.54 7.42
C ASP A 394 -31.40 -12.99 6.81
N TYR A 395 -31.40 -14.12 6.07
CA TYR A 395 -30.20 -14.56 5.38
C TYR A 395 -29.74 -13.53 4.33
N GLN A 396 -30.66 -13.06 3.50
CA GLN A 396 -30.36 -12.05 2.48
C GLN A 396 -29.90 -10.70 3.07
N LYS A 397 -30.38 -10.35 4.28
CA LYS A 397 -30.08 -9.07 4.93
C LYS A 397 -28.78 -9.09 5.72
N GLN A 398 -28.55 -10.11 6.55
CA GLN A 398 -27.48 -10.10 7.53
C GLN A 398 -26.84 -11.46 7.82
N THR A 399 -27.57 -12.58 7.77
CA THR A 399 -27.03 -13.86 8.24
C THR A 399 -25.95 -14.43 7.28
N TYR A 400 -26.01 -14.09 5.98
CA TYR A 400 -24.95 -14.40 5.02
C TYR A 400 -23.57 -13.86 5.45
N LEU A 401 -23.54 -12.79 6.26
CA LEU A 401 -22.30 -12.22 6.76
C LEU A 401 -21.50 -13.21 7.62
N VAL A 402 -22.16 -14.15 8.30
CA VAL A 402 -21.43 -15.19 9.05
C VAL A 402 -20.60 -16.06 8.10
N ASP A 403 -21.19 -16.43 6.95
CA ASP A 403 -20.48 -17.18 5.91
C ASP A 403 -19.32 -16.35 5.30
N SER A 404 -19.57 -15.04 5.06
CA SER A 404 -18.53 -14.12 4.55
C SER A 404 -17.39 -13.93 5.54
N TYR A 405 -17.69 -13.69 6.81
CA TYR A 405 -16.67 -13.50 7.84
C TYR A 405 -15.83 -14.77 8.06
N TYR A 406 -16.45 -15.95 8.02
CA TYR A 406 -15.76 -17.22 8.08
C TYR A 406 -14.78 -17.38 6.90
N ARG A 407 -15.22 -17.09 5.67
CA ARG A 407 -14.36 -17.12 4.48
C ARG A 407 -13.23 -16.09 4.56
N TRP A 408 -13.53 -14.84 4.87
CA TRP A 408 -12.53 -13.77 4.97
C TRP A 408 -11.54 -13.97 6.11
N PHE A 409 -11.99 -14.56 7.23
CA PHE A 409 -11.08 -14.94 8.30
C PHE A 409 -10.03 -15.93 7.79
N TYR A 410 -10.44 -17.00 7.13
CA TYR A 410 -9.50 -17.99 6.60
C TYR A 410 -8.65 -17.45 5.43
N SER A 411 -9.18 -16.60 4.57
CA SER A 411 -8.40 -15.92 3.54
C SER A 411 -7.24 -15.10 4.15
N ALA A 412 -7.48 -14.41 5.26
CA ALA A 412 -6.45 -13.68 5.98
C ALA A 412 -5.51 -14.62 6.76
N TYR A 413 -6.08 -15.59 7.49
CA TYR A 413 -5.34 -16.54 8.31
C TYR A 413 -4.33 -17.36 7.50
N ASP A 414 -4.69 -17.83 6.33
CA ASP A 414 -3.82 -18.62 5.44
C ASP A 414 -2.63 -17.81 4.88
N CYS A 415 -2.65 -16.50 5.02
CA CYS A 415 -1.57 -15.60 4.64
C CYS A 415 -0.69 -15.17 5.82
N ILE A 416 -0.97 -15.63 7.06
CA ILE A 416 -0.18 -15.34 8.26
C ILE A 416 1.00 -16.32 8.32
N GLU A 417 2.21 -15.80 8.50
CA GLU A 417 3.41 -16.64 8.63
C GLU A 417 3.46 -17.39 9.96
N GLU A 418 3.15 -16.72 11.09
CA GLU A 418 3.18 -17.27 12.44
C GLU A 418 1.76 -17.60 12.93
N THR A 419 1.17 -18.66 12.38
CA THR A 419 -0.23 -19.05 12.67
C THR A 419 -0.44 -19.59 14.08
N GLU A 420 0.60 -20.08 14.76
CA GLU A 420 0.48 -20.68 16.11
C GLU A 420 -0.15 -19.70 17.12
N ARG A 421 0.18 -18.42 17.02
CA ARG A 421 -0.38 -17.35 17.84
C ARG A 421 -1.90 -17.22 17.72
N PHE A 422 -2.47 -17.58 16.57
CA PHE A 422 -3.89 -17.52 16.26
C PHE A 422 -4.63 -18.85 16.51
N SER A 423 -3.95 -19.90 16.96
CA SER A 423 -4.50 -21.26 17.05
C SER A 423 -5.80 -21.35 17.85
N GLN A 424 -5.88 -20.68 19.01
CA GLN A 424 -7.08 -20.68 19.86
C GLN A 424 -8.25 -19.93 19.22
N VAL A 425 -8.00 -18.73 18.64
CA VAL A 425 -9.02 -17.96 17.92
C VAL A 425 -9.52 -18.76 16.73
N ARG A 426 -8.62 -19.38 15.96
CA ARG A 426 -8.97 -20.21 14.82
C ARG A 426 -9.86 -21.40 15.23
N GLU A 427 -9.52 -22.12 16.30
CA GLU A 427 -10.34 -23.21 16.82
C GLU A 427 -11.73 -22.71 17.26
N ARG A 428 -11.78 -21.55 17.90
CA ARG A 428 -13.02 -20.91 18.33
C ARG A 428 -13.93 -20.53 17.16
N ILE A 429 -13.36 -19.94 16.11
CA ILE A 429 -14.08 -19.60 14.87
C ILE A 429 -14.64 -20.85 14.20
N GLU A 430 -13.86 -21.92 14.10
CA GLU A 430 -14.31 -23.20 13.54
C GLU A 430 -15.47 -23.80 14.33
N ASN A 431 -15.35 -23.82 15.67
CA ASN A 431 -16.39 -24.32 16.56
C ASN A 431 -17.67 -23.48 16.49
N MET A 432 -17.55 -22.16 16.44
CA MET A 432 -18.71 -21.27 16.30
C MET A 432 -19.41 -21.46 14.95
N TYR A 433 -18.67 -21.59 13.86
CA TYR A 433 -19.26 -21.83 12.55
C TYR A 433 -19.97 -23.17 12.49
N SER A 434 -19.28 -24.23 12.87
CA SER A 434 -19.77 -25.61 12.73
C SER A 434 -20.87 -25.94 13.73
N PHE A 435 -20.69 -25.63 15.02
CA PHE A 435 -21.56 -26.11 16.09
C PHE A 435 -22.57 -25.04 16.59
N THR A 436 -22.25 -23.76 16.49
CA THR A 436 -23.22 -22.73 16.91
C THR A 436 -24.04 -22.25 15.73
N TYR A 437 -23.42 -21.89 14.61
CA TYR A 437 -24.14 -21.34 13.45
C TYR A 437 -24.84 -22.42 12.64
N LEU A 438 -24.09 -23.34 12.02
CA LEU A 438 -24.65 -24.34 11.11
C LEU A 438 -25.63 -25.30 11.81
N GLN A 439 -25.30 -25.76 13.05
CA GLN A 439 -26.21 -26.64 13.79
C GLN A 439 -27.46 -25.96 14.30
N LYS A 440 -27.46 -24.64 14.45
CA LYS A 440 -28.64 -23.88 14.86
C LYS A 440 -29.54 -23.56 13.67
N VAL A 441 -28.97 -23.18 12.54
CA VAL A 441 -29.68 -22.70 11.35
C VAL A 441 -30.17 -23.84 10.46
N THR A 442 -29.30 -24.76 10.08
CA THR A 442 -29.58 -25.77 9.05
C THR A 442 -30.71 -26.77 9.47
N PRO A 443 -30.74 -27.30 10.68
CA PRO A 443 -31.82 -28.19 11.10
C PRO A 443 -33.17 -27.45 11.13
N LYS A 444 -33.20 -26.19 11.63
CA LYS A 444 -34.41 -25.38 11.69
C LYS A 444 -34.97 -25.13 10.29
N TRP A 445 -34.10 -24.71 9.36
CA TRP A 445 -34.43 -24.55 7.96
C TRP A 445 -35.02 -25.83 7.33
N ASN A 446 -34.35 -26.96 7.52
CA ASN A 446 -34.78 -28.24 6.96
C ASN A 446 -36.09 -28.79 7.56
N GLN A 447 -36.41 -28.46 8.81
CA GLN A 447 -37.66 -28.84 9.45
C GLN A 447 -38.88 -28.14 8.81
N GLU A 448 -38.71 -26.87 8.42
CA GLU A 448 -39.80 -26.04 7.86
C GLU A 448 -39.99 -26.25 6.35
N LEU A 449 -38.99 -26.73 5.61
CA LEU A 449 -39.10 -27.01 4.18
C LEU A 449 -39.98 -28.24 3.91
N THR A 450 -40.95 -28.09 2.99
CA THR A 450 -41.81 -29.17 2.49
C THR A 450 -41.36 -29.63 1.07
N ASP A 451 -42.24 -30.35 0.37
CA ASP A 451 -42.01 -30.69 -1.03
C ASP A 451 -42.27 -29.51 -1.99
N ASN A 452 -42.89 -28.43 -1.51
CA ASN A 452 -43.18 -27.22 -2.31
C ASN A 452 -42.30 -26.05 -1.93
N LEU A 453 -41.04 -26.12 -2.31
CA LEU A 453 -40.02 -25.15 -1.98
C LEU A 453 -40.38 -23.69 -2.34
N MET A 454 -41.09 -23.49 -3.44
CA MET A 454 -41.50 -22.14 -3.86
C MET A 454 -42.56 -21.55 -2.92
N ALA A 455 -43.56 -22.36 -2.54
CA ALA A 455 -44.59 -21.89 -1.60
C ALA A 455 -44.01 -21.61 -0.22
N ASP A 456 -43.10 -22.47 0.23
CA ASP A 456 -42.43 -22.36 1.54
C ASP A 456 -41.60 -21.08 1.61
N THR A 457 -40.71 -20.86 0.65
CA THR A 457 -39.72 -19.78 0.67
C THR A 457 -40.21 -18.48 0.06
N GLY A 458 -41.19 -18.51 -0.83
CA GLY A 458 -41.65 -17.39 -1.66
C GLY A 458 -40.69 -17.01 -2.78
N LEU A 459 -39.60 -17.78 -2.97
CA LEU A 459 -38.60 -17.52 -3.98
C LEU A 459 -38.98 -18.16 -5.33
N LYS A 460 -38.49 -17.60 -6.44
CA LYS A 460 -38.56 -18.21 -7.76
C LYS A 460 -37.72 -19.49 -7.76
N ARG A 461 -38.19 -20.51 -8.53
CA ARG A 461 -37.45 -21.76 -8.67
C ARG A 461 -36.31 -21.58 -9.70
N GLN A 462 -35.21 -22.27 -9.50
CA GLN A 462 -34.11 -22.33 -10.44
C GLN A 462 -34.50 -22.88 -11.81
N GLU A 463 -35.38 -23.91 -11.85
CA GLU A 463 -35.89 -24.49 -13.08
C GLU A 463 -36.74 -23.51 -13.93
N ASP A 464 -37.21 -22.43 -13.35
CA ASP A 464 -37.92 -21.37 -14.05
C ASP A 464 -37.00 -20.19 -14.47
N PHE A 465 -35.67 -20.31 -14.32
CA PHE A 465 -34.73 -19.22 -14.57
C PHE A 465 -34.86 -18.61 -15.96
N TYR A 466 -34.81 -19.44 -17.01
CA TYR A 466 -34.95 -18.95 -18.39
C TYR A 466 -36.27 -18.20 -18.60
N ARG A 467 -37.36 -18.77 -18.13
CA ARG A 467 -38.69 -18.16 -18.25
C ARG A 467 -38.82 -16.84 -17.50
N ASN A 468 -38.27 -16.77 -16.29
CA ASN A 468 -38.44 -15.63 -15.42
C ASN A 468 -37.49 -14.46 -15.75
N TYR A 469 -36.31 -14.75 -16.25
CA TYR A 469 -35.26 -13.72 -16.43
C TYR A 469 -34.88 -13.48 -17.90
N LEU A 470 -35.01 -14.46 -18.79
CA LEU A 470 -34.43 -14.35 -20.13
C LEU A 470 -35.45 -14.32 -21.27
N LYS A 471 -36.61 -14.96 -21.10
CA LYS A 471 -37.61 -15.05 -22.17
C LYS A 471 -38.04 -13.68 -22.74
N ALA A 472 -38.03 -12.65 -21.92
CA ALA A 472 -38.36 -11.28 -22.32
C ALA A 472 -37.31 -10.65 -23.26
N TYR A 473 -36.11 -11.22 -23.37
CA TYR A 473 -35.01 -10.72 -24.21
C TYR A 473 -34.84 -11.47 -25.52
N GLU A 474 -35.62 -12.51 -25.78
CA GLU A 474 -35.63 -13.21 -27.08
C GLU A 474 -35.92 -12.21 -28.21
N GLY A 475 -35.04 -12.15 -29.22
CA GLY A 475 -35.16 -11.24 -30.36
C GLY A 475 -34.92 -9.75 -30.06
N LYS A 476 -34.42 -9.42 -28.87
CA LYS A 476 -34.14 -8.05 -28.43
C LYS A 476 -32.65 -7.79 -28.25
N ASN A 477 -32.33 -6.79 -27.45
CA ASN A 477 -30.94 -6.45 -27.09
C ASN A 477 -30.21 -7.61 -26.42
N ARG A 478 -28.90 -7.63 -26.59
CA ARG A 478 -28.05 -8.69 -26.02
C ARG A 478 -28.16 -8.72 -24.49
N VAL A 479 -28.31 -9.94 -23.97
CA VAL A 479 -28.21 -10.28 -22.57
C VAL A 479 -27.12 -11.34 -22.40
N ILE A 480 -26.30 -11.17 -21.39
CA ILE A 480 -25.21 -12.09 -21.03
C ILE A 480 -25.56 -12.75 -19.71
N VAL A 481 -25.48 -14.05 -19.66
CA VAL A 481 -25.70 -14.88 -18.48
C VAL A 481 -24.36 -15.49 -18.09
N ILE A 482 -23.84 -15.19 -16.93
CA ILE A 482 -22.66 -15.83 -16.37
C ILE A 482 -23.12 -16.81 -15.30
N ILE A 483 -22.85 -18.08 -15.52
CA ILE A 483 -23.13 -19.16 -14.57
C ILE A 483 -21.80 -19.58 -13.97
N SER A 484 -21.60 -19.26 -12.70
CA SER A 484 -20.41 -19.66 -11.96
C SER A 484 -20.73 -20.85 -11.07
N ASP A 485 -20.03 -21.96 -11.33
CA ASP A 485 -20.23 -23.23 -10.66
C ASP A 485 -19.93 -23.10 -9.17
N ALA A 486 -20.89 -23.49 -8.33
CA ALA A 486 -20.83 -23.40 -6.87
C ALA A 486 -20.68 -21.96 -6.30
N PHE A 487 -21.17 -20.94 -6.99
CA PHE A 487 -21.02 -19.55 -6.55
C PHE A 487 -22.08 -19.19 -5.50
N ARG A 488 -21.69 -19.14 -4.22
CA ARG A 488 -22.61 -18.91 -3.09
C ARG A 488 -23.20 -17.49 -3.09
N TYR A 489 -24.34 -17.35 -2.40
CA TYR A 489 -25.01 -16.05 -2.22
C TYR A 489 -24.09 -14.98 -1.61
N GLU A 490 -23.29 -15.34 -0.60
CA GLU A 490 -22.38 -14.37 0.05
C GLU A 490 -21.27 -13.88 -0.88
N CYS A 491 -20.75 -14.74 -1.77
CA CYS A 491 -19.80 -14.34 -2.82
C CYS A 491 -20.43 -13.38 -3.83
N ALA A 492 -21.69 -13.64 -4.19
CA ALA A 492 -22.44 -12.76 -5.09
C ALA A 492 -22.73 -11.40 -4.44
N LYS A 493 -22.95 -11.37 -3.13
CA LYS A 493 -23.11 -10.12 -2.39
C LYS A 493 -21.85 -9.27 -2.43
N GLU A 494 -20.70 -9.89 -2.22
CA GLU A 494 -19.41 -9.20 -2.36
C GLU A 494 -19.15 -8.72 -3.80
N LEU A 495 -19.45 -9.55 -4.80
CA LEU A 495 -19.34 -9.15 -6.21
C LEU A 495 -20.26 -7.97 -6.53
N MET A 496 -21.49 -7.96 -6.02
CA MET A 496 -22.43 -6.86 -6.19
C MET A 496 -21.84 -5.56 -5.63
N GLU A 497 -21.30 -5.58 -4.41
CA GLU A 497 -20.68 -4.42 -3.77
C GLU A 497 -19.48 -3.89 -4.59
N ARG A 498 -18.67 -4.79 -5.16
CA ARG A 498 -17.57 -4.38 -6.07
C ARG A 498 -18.09 -3.76 -7.37
N LEU A 499 -19.19 -4.29 -7.93
CA LEU A 499 -19.83 -3.75 -9.13
C LEU A 499 -20.51 -2.39 -8.87
N GLU A 500 -21.02 -2.15 -7.67
CA GLU A 500 -21.60 -0.85 -7.27
C GLU A 500 -20.56 0.27 -7.25
N LEU A 501 -19.27 -0.06 -7.07
CA LEU A 501 -18.17 0.92 -7.14
C LEU A 501 -17.84 1.33 -8.59
N ASP A 502 -18.27 0.55 -9.60
CA ASP A 502 -18.12 0.93 -11.00
C ASP A 502 -19.33 1.77 -11.45
N GLU A 503 -19.08 3.03 -11.74
CA GLU A 503 -20.10 4.03 -12.16
C GLU A 503 -20.92 3.61 -13.38
N LYS A 504 -20.41 2.71 -14.19
CA LYS A 504 -21.10 2.17 -15.36
C LYS A 504 -22.07 1.05 -15.01
N CYS A 505 -21.99 0.54 -13.80
CA CYS A 505 -22.71 -0.64 -13.35
C CYS A 505 -23.84 -0.25 -12.40
N THR A 506 -25.02 -0.84 -12.61
CA THR A 506 -26.15 -0.74 -11.69
C THR A 506 -26.59 -2.17 -11.39
N PRO A 507 -25.99 -2.82 -10.39
CA PRO A 507 -26.35 -4.18 -10.00
C PRO A 507 -27.58 -4.19 -9.09
N LYS A 508 -28.29 -5.34 -9.13
CA LYS A 508 -29.40 -5.63 -8.24
C LYS A 508 -29.37 -7.12 -7.93
N LEU A 509 -29.29 -7.48 -6.67
CA LEU A 509 -29.25 -8.86 -6.23
C LEU A 509 -30.66 -9.37 -5.89
N ASP A 510 -31.07 -10.42 -6.56
CA ASP A 510 -32.24 -11.28 -6.28
C ASP A 510 -31.75 -12.66 -5.81
N CYS A 511 -32.66 -13.50 -5.35
CA CYS A 511 -32.37 -14.86 -4.92
C CYS A 511 -33.38 -15.82 -5.53
N MET A 512 -32.96 -17.02 -5.83
CA MET A 512 -33.83 -18.14 -6.25
C MET A 512 -33.54 -19.38 -5.40
N ILE A 513 -34.52 -20.29 -5.34
CA ILE A 513 -34.35 -21.56 -4.64
C ILE A 513 -33.87 -22.64 -5.60
N SER A 514 -32.78 -23.34 -5.20
CA SER A 514 -32.19 -24.42 -5.98
C SER A 514 -33.13 -25.62 -6.18
N SER A 515 -32.95 -26.30 -7.29
CA SER A 515 -33.46 -27.66 -7.47
C SER A 515 -32.75 -28.64 -6.55
N LEU A 516 -33.39 -29.75 -6.19
CA LEU A 516 -32.79 -30.79 -5.36
C LEU A 516 -32.66 -32.12 -6.17
N PRO A 517 -31.54 -32.85 -6.05
CA PRO A 517 -30.33 -32.48 -5.29
C PRO A 517 -29.60 -31.27 -5.89
N SER A 518 -29.02 -30.44 -5.04
CA SER A 518 -28.31 -29.21 -5.45
C SER A 518 -26.89 -29.54 -5.97
N VAL A 519 -26.85 -30.11 -7.17
CA VAL A 519 -25.63 -30.58 -7.84
C VAL A 519 -25.51 -30.03 -9.25
N THR A 520 -24.27 -29.96 -9.76
CA THR A 520 -23.93 -29.37 -11.07
C THR A 520 -24.83 -29.91 -12.20
N SER A 521 -25.07 -31.24 -12.30
CA SER A 521 -25.86 -31.81 -13.38
C SER A 521 -27.31 -31.32 -13.38
N VAL A 522 -27.93 -31.19 -12.19
CA VAL A 522 -29.32 -30.74 -12.04
C VAL A 522 -29.39 -29.21 -12.16
N GLY A 523 -28.52 -28.49 -11.51
CA GLY A 523 -28.49 -27.04 -11.51
C GLY A 523 -28.24 -26.45 -12.90
N MET A 524 -27.23 -26.96 -13.61
CA MET A 524 -26.94 -26.53 -14.98
C MET A 524 -28.09 -26.81 -15.95
N ALA A 525 -28.78 -27.96 -15.82
CA ALA A 525 -29.96 -28.27 -16.61
C ALA A 525 -31.16 -27.38 -16.30
N SER A 526 -31.37 -27.09 -15.01
CA SER A 526 -32.44 -26.21 -14.52
C SER A 526 -32.33 -24.76 -15.04
N LEU A 527 -31.12 -24.29 -15.32
CA LEU A 527 -30.88 -22.95 -15.87
C LEU A 527 -31.13 -22.84 -17.38
N LEU A 528 -31.26 -23.99 -18.09
CA LEU A 528 -31.54 -24.02 -19.52
C LEU A 528 -33.04 -23.86 -19.81
N PRO A 529 -33.43 -23.43 -21.05
CA PRO A 529 -34.83 -23.46 -21.47
C PRO A 529 -35.31 -24.88 -21.59
N HIS A 530 -36.44 -25.21 -20.96
CA HIS A 530 -37.02 -26.53 -20.99
C HIS A 530 -38.52 -26.53 -20.67
N LYS A 531 -39.18 -27.60 -21.08
CA LYS A 531 -40.56 -27.96 -20.67
C LYS A 531 -40.52 -29.07 -19.63
N GLU A 532 -39.59 -30.02 -19.80
CA GLU A 532 -39.45 -31.20 -18.96
C GLU A 532 -37.98 -31.49 -18.66
N LEU A 533 -37.66 -31.73 -17.39
CA LEU A 533 -36.40 -32.28 -16.94
C LEU A 533 -36.61 -33.74 -16.54
N GLN A 534 -35.69 -34.61 -16.94
CA GLN A 534 -35.70 -36.02 -16.53
C GLN A 534 -34.30 -36.41 -16.05
N ILE A 535 -34.24 -37.19 -14.99
CA ILE A 535 -32.99 -37.67 -14.39
C ILE A 535 -33.04 -39.17 -14.32
N ASP A 536 -31.96 -39.84 -14.66
CA ASP A 536 -31.80 -41.28 -14.45
C ASP A 536 -31.17 -41.59 -13.04
N GLU A 537 -31.12 -42.86 -12.70
CA GLU A 537 -30.55 -43.34 -11.43
C GLU A 537 -29.05 -43.02 -11.27
N LYS A 538 -28.36 -42.68 -12.36
CA LYS A 538 -26.94 -42.28 -12.37
C LYS A 538 -26.75 -40.78 -12.35
N LEU A 539 -27.81 -40.01 -12.15
CA LEU A 539 -27.83 -38.53 -12.19
C LEU A 539 -27.51 -37.93 -13.55
N ASN A 540 -27.68 -38.68 -14.65
CA ASN A 540 -27.66 -38.10 -15.98
C ASN A 540 -28.97 -37.34 -16.23
N VAL A 541 -28.85 -36.04 -16.48
CA VAL A 541 -30.01 -35.18 -16.71
C VAL A 541 -30.23 -34.98 -18.19
N THR A 542 -31.48 -35.06 -18.61
CA THR A 542 -31.92 -34.69 -19.96
C THR A 542 -32.91 -33.53 -19.89
N VAL A 543 -32.79 -32.63 -20.85
CA VAL A 543 -33.62 -31.45 -21.08
C VAL A 543 -34.46 -31.72 -22.33
N ASP A 544 -35.78 -31.87 -22.20
CA ASP A 544 -36.69 -32.24 -23.30
C ASP A 544 -36.15 -33.45 -24.12
N GLY A 545 -35.59 -34.45 -23.41
CA GLY A 545 -35.04 -35.68 -24.01
C GLY A 545 -33.62 -35.55 -24.59
N GLN A 546 -32.97 -34.37 -24.50
CA GLN A 546 -31.59 -34.12 -24.95
C GLN A 546 -30.61 -34.10 -23.77
N THR A 547 -29.44 -34.68 -23.97
CA THR A 547 -28.36 -34.58 -22.96
C THR A 547 -27.85 -33.15 -22.85
N CYS A 548 -27.42 -32.74 -21.63
CA CYS A 548 -26.92 -31.37 -21.33
C CYS A 548 -25.61 -31.35 -20.50
N GLY A 549 -24.89 -32.47 -20.46
CA GLY A 549 -23.71 -32.64 -19.64
C GLY A 549 -22.48 -31.83 -20.07
N ASP A 550 -22.42 -31.45 -21.35
CA ASP A 550 -21.28 -30.69 -21.90
C ASP A 550 -21.71 -29.38 -22.57
N LEU A 551 -20.75 -28.52 -22.86
CA LEU A 551 -20.96 -27.20 -23.43
C LEU A 551 -21.67 -27.26 -24.81
N THR A 552 -21.30 -28.22 -25.63
CA THR A 552 -21.87 -28.38 -26.98
C THR A 552 -23.35 -28.78 -26.93
N SER A 553 -23.71 -29.65 -26.00
CA SER A 553 -25.09 -30.08 -25.78
C SER A 553 -25.95 -28.93 -25.25
N ARG A 554 -25.42 -28.15 -24.31
CA ARG A 554 -26.09 -26.95 -23.78
C ARG A 554 -26.28 -25.87 -24.85
N ASP A 555 -25.32 -25.68 -25.73
CA ASP A 555 -25.41 -24.76 -26.88
C ASP A 555 -26.53 -25.17 -27.85
N LYS A 556 -26.66 -26.46 -28.13
CA LYS A 556 -27.75 -26.97 -28.97
C LYS A 556 -29.14 -26.74 -28.37
N ILE A 557 -29.29 -26.94 -27.04
CA ILE A 557 -30.55 -26.72 -26.34
C ILE A 557 -30.90 -25.22 -26.36
N LEU A 558 -29.95 -24.35 -26.12
CA LEU A 558 -30.16 -22.89 -26.18
C LEU A 558 -30.58 -22.45 -27.60
N LYS A 559 -29.90 -22.94 -28.63
CA LYS A 559 -30.23 -22.64 -30.06
C LYS A 559 -31.56 -23.20 -30.50
N ALA A 560 -31.99 -24.34 -29.98
CA ALA A 560 -33.29 -24.88 -30.25
C ALA A 560 -34.44 -23.96 -29.73
N GLN A 561 -34.23 -23.30 -28.64
CA GLN A 561 -35.16 -22.30 -28.09
C GLN A 561 -35.04 -20.93 -28.79
N ASN A 562 -33.81 -20.49 -29.05
CA ASN A 562 -33.52 -19.22 -29.70
C ASN A 562 -32.23 -19.34 -30.53
N GLU A 563 -32.38 -19.32 -31.87
CA GLU A 563 -31.31 -19.53 -32.85
C GLU A 563 -30.13 -18.56 -32.65
N ASN A 564 -30.38 -17.35 -32.14
CA ASN A 564 -29.37 -16.34 -31.88
C ASN A 564 -28.70 -16.45 -30.48
N SER A 565 -28.85 -17.61 -29.82
CA SER A 565 -28.15 -17.91 -28.58
C SER A 565 -26.79 -18.55 -28.83
N ILE A 566 -25.94 -18.53 -27.79
CA ILE A 566 -24.66 -19.24 -27.77
C ILE A 566 -24.27 -19.60 -26.35
N ALA A 567 -23.64 -20.77 -26.18
CA ALA A 567 -22.97 -21.18 -24.96
C ALA A 567 -21.46 -21.13 -25.16
N LEU A 568 -20.74 -20.50 -24.24
CA LEU A 568 -19.29 -20.29 -24.27
C LEU A 568 -18.64 -20.65 -22.93
N SER A 569 -17.38 -21.04 -22.97
CA SER A 569 -16.56 -21.15 -21.77
C SER A 569 -16.08 -19.76 -21.36
N PHE A 570 -15.92 -19.54 -20.06
CA PHE A 570 -15.31 -18.33 -19.51
C PHE A 570 -13.88 -18.14 -20.06
N ASP A 571 -13.11 -19.23 -20.14
CA ASP A 571 -11.73 -19.22 -20.61
C ASP A 571 -11.58 -18.75 -22.06
N ASP A 572 -12.58 -19.04 -22.91
CA ASP A 572 -12.61 -18.58 -24.30
C ASP A 572 -12.73 -17.05 -24.42
N LEU A 573 -13.25 -16.38 -23.38
CA LEU A 573 -13.57 -14.96 -23.39
C LEU A 573 -12.56 -14.11 -22.63
N ILE A 574 -12.05 -14.60 -21.50
CA ILE A 574 -11.20 -13.79 -20.62
C ILE A 574 -9.87 -13.42 -21.29
N ASN A 575 -9.35 -14.29 -22.14
CA ASN A 575 -8.10 -14.10 -22.87
C ASN A 575 -8.29 -13.64 -24.33
N ALA A 576 -9.54 -13.58 -24.84
CA ALA A 576 -9.83 -13.18 -26.21
C ALA A 576 -9.53 -11.67 -26.42
N ASN A 577 -8.93 -11.31 -27.55
CA ASN A 577 -8.80 -9.91 -27.93
C ASN A 577 -10.16 -9.31 -28.35
N GLN A 578 -10.22 -8.01 -28.58
CA GLN A 578 -11.46 -7.28 -28.90
C GLN A 578 -12.11 -7.80 -30.20
N GLU A 579 -11.31 -8.13 -31.21
CA GLU A 579 -11.78 -8.63 -32.48
C GLU A 579 -12.44 -10.01 -32.32
N ARG A 580 -11.77 -10.91 -31.60
CA ARG A 580 -12.30 -12.24 -31.29
C ARG A 580 -13.59 -12.20 -30.47
N LEU A 581 -13.68 -11.29 -29.49
CA LEU A 581 -14.91 -11.08 -28.73
C LEU A 581 -16.07 -10.63 -29.63
N ARG A 582 -15.79 -9.74 -30.58
CA ARG A 582 -16.81 -9.29 -31.56
C ARG A 582 -17.27 -10.44 -32.46
N GLU A 583 -16.34 -11.22 -33.00
CA GLU A 583 -16.67 -12.39 -33.83
C GLU A 583 -17.56 -13.39 -33.09
N LEU A 584 -17.19 -13.79 -31.87
CA LEU A 584 -17.92 -14.77 -31.06
C LEU A 584 -19.35 -14.31 -30.74
N LEU A 585 -19.53 -13.01 -30.50
CA LEU A 585 -20.77 -12.46 -29.98
C LEU A 585 -21.60 -11.69 -31.03
N GLN A 586 -21.11 -11.54 -32.27
CA GLN A 586 -21.83 -10.85 -33.30
C GLN A 586 -23.14 -11.60 -33.64
N GLY A 587 -24.27 -10.89 -33.67
CA GLY A 587 -25.59 -11.46 -33.95
C GLY A 587 -26.19 -12.31 -32.83
N ARG A 588 -25.49 -12.43 -31.67
CA ARG A 588 -26.01 -13.20 -30.54
C ARG A 588 -26.75 -12.25 -29.58
N ASN A 589 -27.95 -12.66 -29.17
CA ASN A 589 -28.78 -11.91 -28.24
C ASN A 589 -28.90 -12.56 -26.85
N ILE A 590 -28.74 -13.88 -26.72
CA ILE A 590 -28.64 -14.57 -25.43
C ILE A 590 -27.31 -15.33 -25.41
N VAL A 591 -26.43 -14.97 -24.50
CA VAL A 591 -25.07 -15.52 -24.36
C VAL A 591 -24.94 -16.15 -23.00
N TYR A 592 -24.77 -17.48 -22.94
CA TYR A 592 -24.42 -18.17 -21.70
C TYR A 592 -22.92 -18.35 -21.61
N ILE A 593 -22.34 -17.99 -20.46
CA ILE A 593 -20.92 -18.11 -20.14
C ILE A 593 -20.80 -19.01 -18.91
N TYR A 594 -20.14 -20.14 -19.08
CA TYR A 594 -19.91 -21.10 -18.00
C TYR A 594 -18.54 -20.87 -17.38
N HIS A 595 -18.53 -20.60 -16.06
CA HIS A 595 -17.37 -20.34 -15.26
C HIS A 595 -17.24 -21.41 -14.17
N ASN A 596 -16.08 -22.04 -14.02
CA ASN A 596 -15.85 -23.10 -13.04
C ASN A 596 -14.52 -22.91 -12.32
N GLN A 597 -14.50 -22.04 -11.32
CA GLN A 597 -13.33 -21.77 -10.51
C GLN A 597 -13.45 -22.39 -9.11
N VAL A 598 -14.64 -22.27 -8.51
CA VAL A 598 -14.85 -22.69 -7.12
C VAL A 598 -14.99 -24.21 -7.04
N ASP A 599 -15.92 -24.81 -7.81
CA ASP A 599 -16.16 -26.25 -7.78
C ASP A 599 -14.95 -27.06 -8.26
N ALA A 600 -14.25 -26.58 -9.29
CA ALA A 600 -13.05 -27.24 -9.83
C ALA A 600 -11.93 -27.43 -8.79
N ARG A 601 -11.85 -26.56 -7.77
CA ARG A 601 -10.89 -26.68 -6.66
C ARG A 601 -11.48 -27.39 -5.47
N GLY A 602 -12.72 -27.06 -5.10
CA GLY A 602 -13.39 -27.61 -3.93
C GLY A 602 -13.61 -29.11 -4.02
N ASP A 603 -13.98 -29.64 -5.16
CA ASP A 603 -14.34 -31.06 -5.34
C ASP A 603 -13.11 -31.99 -5.40
N LYS A 604 -11.88 -31.44 -5.47
CA LYS A 604 -10.63 -32.21 -5.47
C LYS A 604 -10.02 -32.26 -4.07
N PRO A 605 -9.80 -33.45 -3.49
CA PRO A 605 -9.21 -33.60 -2.15
C PRO A 605 -7.86 -32.88 -1.98
N ALA A 606 -7.10 -32.70 -3.06
CA ALA A 606 -5.79 -32.07 -3.02
C ALA A 606 -5.86 -30.54 -2.91
N SER A 607 -6.95 -29.91 -3.35
CA SER A 607 -7.14 -28.46 -3.40
C SER A 607 -8.37 -27.97 -2.66
N GLU A 608 -9.11 -28.83 -1.94
CA GLU A 608 -10.31 -28.39 -1.20
C GLU A 608 -10.01 -27.30 -0.15
N ASN A 609 -8.77 -27.22 0.34
CA ASN A 609 -8.35 -26.19 1.27
C ASN A 609 -8.20 -24.79 0.63
N GLU A 610 -8.16 -24.73 -0.70
CA GLU A 610 -8.04 -23.48 -1.48
C GLU A 610 -9.40 -22.93 -1.92
N VAL A 611 -10.52 -23.53 -1.49
CA VAL A 611 -11.86 -23.14 -1.94
C VAL A 611 -12.19 -21.68 -1.66
N PHE A 612 -11.73 -21.12 -0.54
CA PHE A 612 -11.97 -19.71 -0.20
C PHE A 612 -11.16 -18.76 -1.09
N LYS A 613 -9.93 -19.14 -1.42
CA LYS A 613 -9.14 -18.42 -2.42
C LYS A 613 -9.79 -18.50 -3.80
N ALA A 614 -10.35 -19.67 -4.16
CA ALA A 614 -11.09 -19.84 -5.40
C ALA A 614 -12.36 -18.95 -5.45
N CYS A 615 -13.03 -18.72 -4.33
CA CYS A 615 -14.14 -17.75 -4.25
C CYS A 615 -13.69 -16.32 -4.55
N GLU A 616 -12.57 -15.88 -3.98
CA GLU A 616 -12.01 -14.55 -4.25
C GLU A 616 -11.61 -14.37 -5.71
N GLU A 617 -10.91 -15.36 -6.26
CA GLU A 617 -10.52 -15.38 -7.66
C GLU A 617 -11.77 -15.37 -8.57
N ALA A 618 -12.82 -16.13 -8.24
CA ALA A 618 -14.07 -16.14 -9.01
C ALA A 618 -14.75 -14.77 -9.01
N ILE A 619 -14.80 -14.08 -7.87
CA ILE A 619 -15.34 -12.73 -7.76
C ILE A 619 -14.54 -11.77 -8.66
N GLU A 620 -13.22 -11.82 -8.60
CA GLU A 620 -12.34 -10.95 -9.40
C GLU A 620 -12.45 -11.25 -10.90
N GLU A 621 -12.46 -12.51 -11.27
CA GLU A 621 -12.56 -12.96 -12.67
C GLU A 621 -13.88 -12.53 -13.29
N ILE A 622 -15.00 -12.72 -12.60
CA ILE A 622 -16.32 -12.30 -13.08
C ILE A 622 -16.38 -10.77 -13.20
N HIS A 623 -15.90 -10.03 -12.18
CA HIS A 623 -15.84 -8.58 -12.23
C HIS A 623 -15.03 -8.08 -13.43
N ARG A 624 -13.85 -8.66 -13.66
CA ARG A 624 -12.98 -8.33 -14.80
C ARG A 624 -13.64 -8.65 -16.15
N LEU A 625 -14.36 -9.78 -16.26
CA LEU A 625 -15.08 -10.14 -17.50
C LEU A 625 -16.23 -9.17 -17.78
N VAL A 626 -17.02 -8.83 -16.77
CA VAL A 626 -18.11 -7.84 -16.89
C VAL A 626 -17.57 -6.51 -17.39
N HIS A 627 -16.49 -6.01 -16.77
CA HIS A 627 -15.85 -4.77 -17.20
C HIS A 627 -15.38 -4.82 -18.67
N ARG A 628 -14.73 -5.92 -19.08
CA ARG A 628 -14.28 -6.11 -20.47
C ARG A 628 -15.44 -6.13 -21.47
N LEU A 629 -16.49 -6.90 -21.19
CA LEU A 629 -17.63 -7.01 -22.09
C LEU A 629 -18.43 -5.69 -22.18
N THR A 630 -18.49 -4.94 -21.09
CA THR A 630 -19.09 -3.60 -21.07
C THR A 630 -18.29 -2.63 -21.92
N MET A 631 -16.95 -2.63 -21.80
CA MET A 631 -16.08 -1.71 -22.53
C MET A 631 -16.00 -2.03 -24.04
N TYR A 632 -15.88 -3.29 -24.40
CA TYR A 632 -15.58 -3.67 -25.79
C TYR A 632 -16.81 -3.95 -26.65
N LEU A 633 -17.93 -4.32 -26.03
CA LEU A 633 -19.11 -4.81 -26.75
C LEU A 633 -20.38 -4.04 -26.45
N SER A 634 -20.31 -3.04 -25.57
CA SER A 634 -21.50 -2.29 -25.16
C SER A 634 -22.64 -3.24 -24.71
N ALA A 635 -22.32 -4.26 -23.91
CA ALA A 635 -23.30 -5.19 -23.41
C ALA A 635 -24.19 -4.52 -22.34
N PRO A 636 -25.49 -4.31 -22.57
CA PRO A 636 -26.30 -3.49 -21.70
C PRO A 636 -26.88 -4.23 -20.50
N LYS A 637 -26.86 -5.58 -20.50
CA LYS A 637 -27.53 -6.38 -19.50
C LYS A 637 -26.78 -7.68 -19.21
N PHE A 638 -26.61 -7.95 -17.91
CA PHE A 638 -26.05 -9.22 -17.43
C PHE A 638 -26.97 -9.84 -16.39
N PHE A 639 -26.98 -11.18 -16.34
CA PHE A 639 -27.41 -11.97 -15.21
C PHE A 639 -26.24 -12.83 -14.75
N ILE A 640 -25.88 -12.76 -13.47
CA ILE A 640 -24.82 -13.58 -12.89
C ILE A 640 -25.47 -14.47 -11.84
N THR A 641 -25.28 -15.78 -11.95
CA THR A 641 -25.94 -16.76 -11.09
C THR A 641 -25.06 -17.99 -10.87
N ALA A 642 -25.57 -18.94 -10.08
CA ALA A 642 -24.93 -20.22 -9.81
C ALA A 642 -25.89 -21.39 -10.14
N ASP A 643 -25.31 -22.54 -10.37
CA ASP A 643 -26.03 -23.81 -10.51
C ASP A 643 -26.36 -24.46 -9.16
N HIS A 644 -25.47 -24.33 -8.17
CA HIS A 644 -25.68 -24.70 -6.78
C HIS A 644 -24.75 -23.87 -5.86
N GLY A 645 -24.91 -24.00 -4.56
CA GLY A 645 -23.94 -23.57 -3.57
C GLY A 645 -23.26 -24.75 -2.90
N PHE A 646 -22.52 -24.52 -1.81
CA PHE A 646 -21.78 -25.56 -1.12
C PHE A 646 -21.71 -25.30 0.39
N LEU A 647 -21.39 -26.37 1.13
CA LEU A 647 -20.91 -26.30 2.52
C LEU A 647 -19.40 -26.60 2.54
N TYR A 648 -18.69 -25.85 3.37
CA TYR A 648 -17.28 -26.09 3.62
C TYR A 648 -16.95 -25.87 5.09
N LYS A 649 -16.29 -26.86 5.69
CA LYS A 649 -15.71 -26.80 7.04
C LYS A 649 -14.21 -27.00 6.94
N ARG A 650 -13.42 -26.18 7.62
CA ARG A 650 -11.95 -26.23 7.51
C ARG A 650 -11.38 -27.46 8.23
N ASP A 651 -11.95 -27.81 9.37
CA ASP A 651 -11.49 -28.95 10.15
C ASP A 651 -11.97 -30.29 9.57
N LYS A 652 -11.10 -31.27 9.68
CA LYS A 652 -11.39 -32.61 9.21
C LYS A 652 -12.60 -33.21 9.94
N LEU A 653 -13.58 -33.65 9.15
CA LEU A 653 -14.82 -34.21 9.68
C LEU A 653 -14.57 -35.46 10.55
N GLN A 654 -15.21 -35.49 11.69
CA GLN A 654 -15.15 -36.57 12.65
C GLN A 654 -16.27 -37.58 12.44
N GLY A 655 -16.29 -38.67 13.26
CA GLY A 655 -17.31 -39.69 13.16
C GLY A 655 -18.74 -39.22 13.43
N TYR A 656 -18.90 -38.20 14.29
CA TYR A 656 -20.19 -37.60 14.63
C TYR A 656 -20.74 -36.66 13.55
N ASP A 657 -19.91 -36.18 12.62
CA ASP A 657 -20.34 -35.42 11.45
C ASP A 657 -20.88 -36.33 10.32
N LYS A 658 -21.02 -37.66 10.58
CA LYS A 658 -21.37 -38.63 9.53
C LYS A 658 -22.60 -39.42 9.91
N VAL A 659 -23.63 -39.29 9.11
CA VAL A 659 -24.93 -39.96 9.27
C VAL A 659 -24.91 -41.34 8.57
N SER A 660 -25.35 -42.37 9.27
CA SER A 660 -25.56 -43.69 8.70
C SER A 660 -26.91 -43.76 7.99
N TYR A 661 -27.04 -44.54 6.93
CA TYR A 661 -28.26 -44.63 6.15
C TYR A 661 -28.56 -46.09 5.77
N ASP A 662 -29.83 -46.37 5.45
CA ASP A 662 -30.29 -47.64 4.96
C ASP A 662 -29.99 -47.81 3.46
N ARG A 663 -29.11 -48.76 3.13
CA ARG A 663 -28.67 -49.01 1.75
C ARG A 663 -29.74 -49.67 0.90
N GLU A 664 -30.69 -50.36 1.49
CA GLU A 664 -31.71 -51.18 0.76
C GLU A 664 -32.70 -50.26 0.00
N ILE A 665 -32.95 -49.07 0.52
CA ILE A 665 -33.85 -48.11 -0.10
C ILE A 665 -33.17 -47.13 -1.06
N CYS A 666 -31.83 -47.18 -1.17
CA CYS A 666 -31.05 -46.22 -1.93
C CYS A 666 -30.76 -46.71 -3.34
N THR A 667 -31.07 -45.90 -4.34
CA THR A 667 -30.66 -46.10 -5.75
C THR A 667 -29.40 -45.33 -6.11
N CYS A 668 -29.17 -44.18 -5.45
CA CYS A 668 -27.94 -43.40 -5.57
C CYS A 668 -27.50 -42.87 -4.23
N THR A 669 -26.17 -42.80 -4.00
CA THR A 669 -25.59 -42.29 -2.77
C THR A 669 -24.52 -41.25 -3.03
N ASN A 670 -24.60 -40.12 -2.32
CA ASN A 670 -23.61 -39.05 -2.32
C ASN A 670 -23.37 -38.56 -0.91
N LYS A 671 -22.38 -37.73 -0.71
CA LYS A 671 -22.00 -37.18 0.63
C LYS A 671 -23.14 -36.38 1.25
N ARG A 672 -23.90 -35.60 0.48
CA ARG A 672 -24.95 -34.69 0.97
C ARG A 672 -26.38 -35.12 0.63
N PHE A 673 -26.55 -36.09 -0.23
CA PHE A 673 -27.87 -36.61 -0.57
C PHE A 673 -27.88 -38.10 -0.92
N LEU A 674 -29.05 -38.68 -0.84
CA LEU A 674 -29.37 -40.03 -1.32
C LEU A 674 -30.58 -39.91 -2.22
N ILE A 675 -30.65 -40.73 -3.28
CA ILE A 675 -31.90 -40.96 -3.99
C ILE A 675 -32.48 -42.26 -3.41
N THR A 676 -33.71 -42.18 -2.91
CA THR A 676 -34.37 -43.28 -2.22
C THR A 676 -35.72 -43.61 -2.84
N THR A 677 -36.13 -44.88 -2.79
CA THR A 677 -37.40 -45.36 -3.32
C THR A 677 -38.60 -45.11 -2.38
N GLN A 678 -38.31 -44.73 -1.15
CA GLN A 678 -39.30 -44.38 -0.13
C GLN A 678 -38.75 -43.32 0.82
N ARG A 679 -39.67 -42.64 1.53
CA ARG A 679 -39.27 -41.64 2.54
C ARG A 679 -38.55 -42.31 3.70
N THR A 680 -37.49 -41.66 4.20
CA THR A 680 -36.79 -42.11 5.38
C THR A 680 -37.68 -41.95 6.62
N LYS A 681 -37.49 -42.84 7.61
CA LYS A 681 -38.07 -42.76 8.97
C LYS A 681 -37.10 -42.19 9.99
N ASP A 682 -35.84 -41.98 9.60
CA ASP A 682 -34.81 -41.46 10.47
C ASP A 682 -35.01 -39.94 10.70
N PRO A 683 -35.13 -39.50 11.97
CA PRO A 683 -35.30 -38.07 12.28
C PRO A 683 -34.09 -37.21 11.93
N GLY A 684 -32.90 -37.78 11.76
CA GLY A 684 -31.70 -37.09 11.33
C GLY A 684 -31.64 -36.80 9.83
N MET A 685 -32.64 -37.20 9.07
CA MET A 685 -32.74 -37.03 7.64
C MET A 685 -34.09 -36.47 7.19
N ARG A 686 -34.13 -35.87 6.02
CA ARG A 686 -35.36 -35.36 5.41
C ARG A 686 -35.49 -35.81 3.97
N SER A 687 -36.58 -36.50 3.65
CA SER A 687 -36.90 -36.93 2.25
C SER A 687 -37.92 -35.99 1.63
N ARG A 688 -37.65 -35.53 0.41
CA ARG A 688 -38.54 -34.71 -0.43
C ARG A 688 -38.83 -35.41 -1.75
N VAL A 689 -40.02 -35.19 -2.29
CA VAL A 689 -40.38 -35.77 -3.60
C VAL A 689 -39.47 -35.23 -4.69
N MET A 690 -38.94 -36.12 -5.53
CA MET A 690 -38.14 -35.79 -6.67
C MET A 690 -39.01 -35.68 -7.91
N THR A 691 -39.26 -34.49 -8.42
CA THR A 691 -40.19 -34.26 -9.54
C THR A 691 -39.66 -34.77 -10.86
N TYR A 692 -38.35 -34.91 -11.01
CA TYR A 692 -37.66 -35.32 -12.24
C TYR A 692 -37.49 -36.83 -12.39
N LEU A 693 -37.76 -37.59 -11.34
CA LEU A 693 -37.66 -39.07 -11.33
C LEU A 693 -38.86 -39.67 -10.61
N ARG A 694 -39.68 -40.44 -11.35
CA ARG A 694 -40.92 -41.00 -10.79
C ARG A 694 -40.65 -41.94 -9.62
N ASN A 695 -41.49 -41.87 -8.60
CA ASN A 695 -41.46 -42.71 -7.42
C ASN A 695 -40.13 -42.67 -6.64
N SER A 696 -39.45 -41.52 -6.70
CA SER A 696 -38.16 -41.34 -6.02
C SER A 696 -38.19 -40.10 -5.11
N TYR A 697 -37.34 -40.15 -4.11
CA TYR A 697 -37.17 -39.09 -3.13
C TYR A 697 -35.69 -38.70 -3.07
N VAL A 698 -35.42 -37.38 -2.94
CA VAL A 698 -34.13 -36.90 -2.53
C VAL A 698 -34.13 -36.82 -1.01
N THR A 699 -33.21 -37.55 -0.38
CA THR A 699 -33.05 -37.59 1.09
C THR A 699 -31.75 -36.94 1.46
N THR A 700 -31.81 -35.94 2.33
CA THR A 700 -30.67 -35.12 2.79
C THR A 700 -30.51 -35.22 4.30
N PRO A 701 -29.32 -35.05 4.88
CA PRO A 701 -29.14 -34.84 6.31
C PRO A 701 -29.95 -33.60 6.74
N ILE A 702 -30.51 -33.60 7.93
CA ILE A 702 -31.25 -32.45 8.45
C ILE A 702 -30.31 -31.30 8.81
N GLY A 703 -29.06 -31.63 9.19
CA GLY A 703 -27.98 -30.71 9.53
C GLY A 703 -26.96 -30.49 8.42
N ALA A 704 -25.81 -29.96 8.81
CA ALA A 704 -24.65 -29.77 7.96
C ALA A 704 -23.74 -31.01 7.85
N ASP A 705 -24.23 -32.18 8.32
CA ASP A 705 -23.52 -33.43 8.33
C ASP A 705 -23.46 -34.08 6.94
N ILE A 706 -22.59 -35.07 6.77
CA ILE A 706 -22.50 -35.87 5.53
C ILE A 706 -22.95 -37.32 5.76
N PHE A 707 -23.35 -38.01 4.70
CA PHE A 707 -23.57 -39.46 4.76
C PHE A 707 -22.27 -40.25 4.84
N LYS A 708 -22.29 -41.40 5.48
CA LYS A 708 -21.14 -42.33 5.53
C LYS A 708 -20.91 -43.01 4.20
N VAL A 709 -20.38 -42.27 3.24
CA VAL A 709 -19.95 -42.77 1.94
C VAL A 709 -18.44 -42.87 1.85
N SER A 710 -17.92 -43.82 1.07
CA SER A 710 -16.47 -43.93 0.85
C SER A 710 -15.99 -42.87 -0.14
N GLY A 711 -14.78 -42.34 0.07
CA GLY A 711 -14.13 -41.34 -0.78
C GLY A 711 -13.37 -40.29 0.02
N GLY A 712 -12.43 -39.59 -0.63
CA GLY A 712 -11.73 -38.42 -0.11
C GLY A 712 -12.49 -37.12 -0.38
N GLY A 713 -11.97 -35.96 0.09
CA GLY A 713 -12.57 -34.65 -0.15
C GLY A 713 -13.93 -34.51 0.54
N GLN A 714 -13.93 -34.50 1.86
CA GLN A 714 -15.18 -34.52 2.64
C GLN A 714 -15.53 -33.15 3.23
N ASN A 715 -14.61 -32.22 3.21
CA ASN A 715 -14.76 -30.90 3.79
C ASN A 715 -15.57 -29.94 2.89
N TYR A 716 -15.33 -30.00 1.58
CA TYR A 716 -16.15 -29.35 0.57
C TYR A 716 -17.23 -30.32 0.07
N VAL A 717 -18.48 -29.92 0.21
CA VAL A 717 -19.62 -30.76 -0.16
C VAL A 717 -20.79 -29.92 -0.65
N HIS A 718 -21.56 -30.48 -1.59
CA HIS A 718 -22.79 -29.92 -2.16
C HIS A 718 -23.81 -31.04 -2.46
N GLY A 719 -25.01 -30.68 -2.81
CA GLY A 719 -26.09 -31.62 -3.15
C GLY A 719 -27.16 -31.71 -2.06
N GLY A 720 -26.92 -31.13 -0.90
CA GLY A 720 -27.87 -31.10 0.22
C GLY A 720 -28.86 -29.96 0.16
N SER A 721 -29.47 -29.70 1.32
CA SER A 721 -30.58 -28.76 1.45
C SER A 721 -30.32 -27.65 2.48
N SER A 722 -29.05 -27.31 2.78
CA SER A 722 -28.76 -26.15 3.63
C SER A 722 -29.03 -24.82 2.90
N LEU A 723 -29.14 -23.73 3.66
CA LEU A 723 -29.27 -22.39 3.09
C LEU A 723 -28.13 -22.09 2.10
N GLN A 724 -26.90 -22.43 2.44
CA GLN A 724 -25.71 -22.22 1.65
C GLN A 724 -25.69 -23.00 0.34
N GLU A 725 -26.34 -24.16 0.30
CA GLU A 725 -26.47 -25.01 -0.89
C GLU A 725 -27.63 -24.59 -1.79
N MET A 726 -28.73 -24.08 -1.18
CA MET A 726 -30.01 -23.87 -1.87
C MET A 726 -30.35 -22.43 -2.22
N LEU A 727 -29.86 -21.44 -1.50
CA LEU A 727 -30.15 -20.03 -1.81
C LEU A 727 -29.18 -19.52 -2.87
N LEU A 728 -29.62 -19.49 -4.11
CA LEU A 728 -28.79 -19.13 -5.25
C LEU A 728 -28.95 -17.64 -5.58
N PRO A 729 -27.83 -16.95 -5.84
CA PRO A 729 -27.86 -15.55 -6.22
C PRO A 729 -28.33 -15.36 -7.66
N VAL A 730 -28.99 -14.24 -7.93
CA VAL A 730 -29.19 -13.72 -9.28
C VAL A 730 -28.85 -12.24 -9.29
N ILE A 731 -27.65 -11.89 -9.74
CA ILE A 731 -27.29 -10.50 -9.94
C ILE A 731 -27.83 -10.05 -11.29
N GLU A 732 -28.81 -9.18 -11.28
CA GLU A 732 -29.28 -8.47 -12.46
C GLU A 732 -28.49 -7.16 -12.59
N LEU A 733 -27.60 -7.09 -13.56
CA LEU A 733 -26.73 -5.97 -13.81
C LEU A 733 -27.14 -5.23 -15.08
N THR A 734 -27.37 -3.92 -14.95
CA THR A 734 -27.53 -3.02 -16.10
C THR A 734 -26.27 -2.19 -16.22
N THR A 735 -25.72 -2.12 -17.45
CA THR A 735 -24.54 -1.30 -17.71
C THR A 735 -24.91 -0.12 -18.60
N ASN A 736 -24.38 1.06 -18.28
CA ASN A 736 -24.61 2.26 -19.07
C ASN A 736 -23.41 2.51 -19.99
N THR A 737 -23.61 2.37 -21.29
CA THR A 737 -22.60 2.61 -22.32
C THR A 737 -22.52 4.04 -22.77
N LYS A 738 -23.50 4.86 -22.43
CA LYS A 738 -23.44 6.30 -22.69
C LYS A 738 -22.50 6.94 -21.67
N PHE A 739 -21.44 7.51 -22.15
CA PHE A 739 -20.57 8.37 -21.40
C PHE A 739 -21.43 9.52 -20.80
N VAL A 740 -21.79 9.39 -19.55
CA VAL A 740 -22.09 10.59 -18.77
C VAL A 740 -20.72 11.18 -18.46
N ALA A 741 -20.38 12.28 -19.10
CA ALA A 741 -19.15 13.00 -18.80
C ALA A 741 -19.30 13.51 -17.35
N TYR A 742 -18.72 12.78 -16.41
CA TYR A 742 -18.54 13.29 -15.07
C TYR A 742 -17.44 14.34 -15.13
N SER A 743 -17.71 15.50 -14.58
CA SER A 743 -16.67 16.47 -14.25
C SER A 743 -16.21 16.21 -12.81
N TYR A 744 -14.94 16.44 -12.55
CA TYR A 744 -14.41 16.43 -11.20
C TYR A 744 -14.43 17.85 -10.64
N VAL A 745 -14.72 18.01 -9.36
CA VAL A 745 -14.61 19.30 -8.70
C VAL A 745 -13.22 19.87 -8.89
N ASP A 746 -13.14 21.14 -9.19
CA ASP A 746 -11.86 21.84 -9.22
C ASP A 746 -11.42 22.21 -7.81
N VAL A 747 -10.12 22.05 -7.58
CA VAL A 747 -9.48 22.41 -6.32
C VAL A 747 -8.42 23.44 -6.63
N ILE A 748 -8.54 24.59 -6.01
CA ILE A 748 -7.64 25.73 -6.21
C ILE A 748 -6.76 25.90 -4.98
N LEU A 749 -5.47 26.10 -5.20
CA LEU A 749 -4.55 26.54 -4.15
C LEU A 749 -4.81 28.02 -3.85
N THR A 750 -5.24 28.31 -2.64
CA THR A 750 -5.59 29.68 -2.19
C THR A 750 -4.45 30.37 -1.45
N SER A 751 -3.44 29.62 -0.99
CA SER A 751 -2.27 30.20 -0.35
C SER A 751 -1.54 31.17 -1.29
N ALA A 752 -1.29 32.38 -0.81
CA ALA A 752 -0.55 33.41 -1.56
C ALA A 752 0.93 33.01 -1.76
N ASN A 753 1.49 32.25 -0.84
CA ASN A 753 2.86 31.77 -0.91
C ASN A 753 2.92 30.44 -1.68
N ARG A 754 3.67 30.43 -2.78
CA ARG A 754 3.87 29.24 -3.63
C ARG A 754 5.28 28.68 -3.55
N LYS A 755 6.10 29.18 -2.64
CA LYS A 755 7.46 28.72 -2.40
C LYS A 755 7.55 28.13 -0.99
N VAL A 756 8.15 26.96 -0.91
CA VAL A 756 8.51 26.33 0.37
C VAL A 756 9.90 26.85 0.75
N THR A 757 9.96 27.71 1.75
CA THR A 757 11.21 28.28 2.29
C THR A 757 11.50 27.81 3.69
N ASN A 758 10.55 27.15 4.33
CA ASN A 758 10.63 26.66 5.71
C ASN A 758 10.31 25.17 5.76
N LEU A 759 10.81 24.49 6.80
CA LEU A 759 10.57 23.07 7.08
C LEU A 759 9.08 22.72 7.25
N ILE A 760 8.26 23.68 7.69
CA ILE A 760 6.81 23.53 7.79
C ILE A 760 6.17 24.67 6.99
N THR A 761 5.40 24.34 5.98
CA THR A 761 4.65 25.28 5.18
C THR A 761 3.21 24.79 5.03
N TYR A 762 2.24 25.68 5.30
CA TYR A 762 0.82 25.38 5.14
C TYR A 762 0.36 25.85 3.78
N PHE A 763 -0.42 24.99 3.11
CA PHE A 763 -1.08 25.30 1.85
C PHE A 763 -2.58 25.11 2.03
N ASP A 764 -3.33 26.15 1.72
CA ASP A 764 -4.77 26.12 1.78
C ASP A 764 -5.34 25.82 0.38
N PHE A 765 -6.20 24.83 0.31
CA PHE A 765 -6.92 24.47 -0.90
C PHE A 765 -8.41 24.69 -0.68
N ILE A 766 -9.06 25.23 -1.67
CA ILE A 766 -10.53 25.35 -1.69
C ILE A 766 -11.09 24.52 -2.85
N GLN A 767 -12.13 23.77 -2.54
CA GLN A 767 -12.96 23.10 -3.52
C GLN A 767 -13.96 24.10 -4.08
N THR A 768 -13.99 24.29 -5.42
CA THR A 768 -14.76 25.35 -6.07
C THR A 768 -16.26 25.08 -6.16
N GLU A 769 -16.65 23.77 -6.15
CA GLU A 769 -18.03 23.34 -6.38
C GLU A 769 -18.37 22.18 -5.45
N LYS A 770 -19.65 22.00 -5.16
CA LYS A 770 -20.12 20.86 -4.34
C LYS A 770 -20.04 19.56 -5.13
N VAL A 771 -19.68 18.47 -4.47
CA VAL A 771 -19.80 17.11 -5.01
C VAL A 771 -21.29 16.78 -5.19
N THR A 772 -21.63 16.29 -6.39
CA THR A 772 -22.98 15.89 -6.79
C THR A 772 -22.92 14.56 -7.54
N ASP A 773 -24.05 14.03 -7.96
CA ASP A 773 -24.08 12.80 -8.77
C ASP A 773 -23.34 12.90 -10.11
N THR A 774 -23.15 14.11 -10.64
CA THR A 774 -22.45 14.41 -11.91
C THR A 774 -21.12 15.14 -11.73
N MET A 775 -20.81 15.61 -10.52
CA MET A 775 -19.59 16.29 -10.14
C MET A 775 -18.91 15.52 -9.02
N LYS A 776 -17.79 14.85 -9.29
CA LYS A 776 -17.14 13.93 -8.35
C LYS A 776 -15.99 14.57 -7.58
N ALA A 777 -15.71 14.02 -6.41
CA ALA A 777 -14.53 14.38 -5.63
C ALA A 777 -13.26 14.05 -6.42
N ARG A 778 -12.27 14.95 -6.37
CA ARG A 778 -10.97 14.77 -7.03
C ARG A 778 -9.90 14.40 -5.99
N SER A 779 -9.16 13.34 -6.24
CA SER A 779 -7.91 13.07 -5.53
C SER A 779 -6.77 13.82 -6.21
N LEU A 780 -5.98 14.56 -5.44
CA LEU A 780 -4.86 15.35 -5.93
C LEU A 780 -3.58 14.89 -5.23
N VAL A 781 -2.50 14.91 -5.99
CA VAL A 781 -1.15 14.76 -5.45
C VAL A 781 -0.43 16.07 -5.71
N ALA A 782 -0.01 16.76 -4.63
CA ALA A 782 0.76 17.99 -4.75
C ALA A 782 2.24 17.65 -4.88
N TYR A 783 2.89 18.20 -5.90
CA TYR A 783 4.32 18.07 -6.10
C TYR A 783 4.99 19.43 -5.85
N PHE A 784 6.15 19.38 -5.22
CA PHE A 784 7.05 20.52 -5.17
C PHE A 784 8.15 20.29 -6.21
N THR A 785 8.38 21.29 -7.03
CA THR A 785 9.50 21.28 -7.99
C THR A 785 10.55 22.26 -7.51
N THR A 786 11.81 21.89 -7.65
CA THR A 786 12.98 22.75 -7.39
C THR A 786 13.11 23.82 -8.46
#